data_8cf54655867a84f573bf725c771c6787
#
_entry.id   8cf54655867a84f573bf725c771c6787
#
_cell.length_a   1.000
_cell.length_b   1.000
_cell.length_c   1.000
_cell.angle_alpha   90.00
_cell.angle_beta   90.00
_cell.angle_gamma   90.00
#
_symmetry.space_group_name_H-M   'P 1'
#
loop_
_entity.id
_entity.type
_entity.pdbx_description
1 polymer ?
#
loop_
_entity_poly.entity_id
_entity_poly.type
_entity_poly.pdbx_seq_one_letter_code
_entity_poly.pdbx_strand_id
1 'polypeptide(L)'
;MNNKLCISILGIVLFLSSVQVEAKMTKEAHMLYQEACSYEYKGDYATAISIIQKALNVNGDDAMLYTKIAGLFADAGNYEEALGAYKKALRIRPNDAFIYISIGNILQTMGDYENAYNSYMQAQQIYPEYKYNYLNLANIQYIRKKYKEAIEYYTIFLNAYPEHLDASENLANVYYASGQPDKACDIFAMLYKKYPSAFKDFTHYGLALYDTKQYKAATEILTRALEDNKDDEVVLAKLALSYQFLGNNDKSLEYYTKVFTLNPELTALRFDYANLLGNMGKNAEAIEEYKTYIKAFPNDANAYKNLGLVYKRQGDNDLALFNIEKAYTLDSSDNDIKKELALCYHQKQDYINALKFYNMVLVNEPDNYELLANKALTLHAMNNYVAAIDLYKQLIEKKPNDRLKSNLASAVITYAYDLYDKKDYGQAILYFEDAIELNPKEASAYFGYAQANDKMGCFETALENYRKAVSLSPGNLEYNTALSMFLTNHKMEEVKKAAENGVTNVVTPEVKPEKVELTSTEMTLAYENLLKNGDEAYKKQQYNEALDYYTKAVVYAPQDKITMLKIANIYKLTGNNTKALSFYDKLLSMDKNNPDAYFNKGLVLANQKNYDDAIKCFERVIQLTPDYPYAYYSLGMSYEQKGDSAKALEYYYLYSGLEKDETMLNSVKQKIKDLEG
;
A
#
# COMPACT_ATOMS: atom_id res chain seq x y z
N MET A 1 -18.63 -30.81 -6.07
CA MET A 1 -19.13 -30.94 -7.48
C MET A 1 -19.84 -32.27 -7.63
N ASN A 2 -21.13 -32.29 -7.41
CA ASN A 2 -21.95 -33.53 -7.58
C ASN A 2 -22.50 -33.53 -9.00
N ASN A 3 -21.81 -34.23 -9.89
CA ASN A 3 -22.32 -34.54 -11.22
C ASN A 3 -23.47 -35.57 -11.13
N LYS A 4 -24.68 -35.10 -10.83
CA LYS A 4 -25.88 -35.78 -11.25
C LYS A 4 -26.29 -35.18 -12.60
N LEU A 5 -25.51 -35.49 -13.65
CA LEU A 5 -26.00 -35.31 -15.00
C LEU A 5 -27.12 -36.29 -15.21
N CYS A 6 -28.31 -35.79 -15.48
CA CYS A 6 -29.53 -36.55 -15.78
C CYS A 6 -29.30 -37.53 -16.93
N ILE A 7 -29.13 -38.82 -16.61
CA ILE A 7 -29.30 -39.92 -17.54
C ILE A 7 -30.80 -40.28 -17.57
N SER A 8 -31.64 -39.33 -17.99
CA SER A 8 -33.09 -39.61 -18.07
C SER A 8 -33.76 -39.05 -19.33
N ILE A 9 -33.10 -39.13 -20.48
CA ILE A 9 -33.77 -38.95 -21.77
C ILE A 9 -33.18 -39.94 -22.78
N LEU A 10 -33.32 -41.21 -22.54
CA LEU A 10 -32.98 -42.24 -23.53
C LEU A 10 -34.12 -43.25 -23.75
N GLY A 11 -35.34 -42.84 -23.39
CA GLY A 11 -36.49 -43.76 -23.45
C GLY A 11 -37.36 -43.65 -24.68
N ILE A 12 -37.29 -42.65 -25.53
CA ILE A 12 -38.29 -42.46 -26.60
C ILE A 12 -37.63 -41.84 -27.84
N VAL A 13 -36.88 -42.59 -28.61
CA VAL A 13 -36.76 -42.46 -30.09
C VAL A 13 -36.10 -43.73 -30.65
N LEU A 14 -36.75 -44.78 -30.61
CA LEU A 14 -36.44 -46.00 -31.39
C LEU A 14 -37.64 -46.40 -32.21
N PHE A 15 -37.95 -45.66 -33.23
CA PHE A 15 -38.73 -46.16 -34.38
C PHE A 15 -38.56 -45.21 -35.57
N LEU A 16 -37.88 -45.68 -36.53
CA LEU A 16 -37.95 -45.44 -37.99
C LEU A 16 -36.56 -45.25 -38.61
N SER A 17 -36.04 -46.28 -39.13
CA SER A 17 -35.42 -46.36 -40.46
C SER A 17 -34.31 -47.42 -40.51
N SER A 18 -34.52 -48.40 -41.17
CA SER A 18 -33.66 -49.06 -42.19
C SER A 18 -34.10 -50.48 -42.38
N VAL A 19 -34.63 -50.72 -43.53
CA VAL A 19 -34.86 -52.05 -44.06
C VAL A 19 -33.51 -52.68 -44.35
N GLN A 20 -32.93 -53.34 -43.37
CA GLN A 20 -31.99 -54.44 -43.55
C GLN A 20 -32.61 -55.66 -42.91
N VAL A 21 -32.49 -56.80 -43.59
CA VAL A 21 -33.05 -58.08 -43.17
C VAL A 21 -32.59 -58.42 -41.76
N GLU A 22 -33.35 -57.99 -40.77
CA GLU A 22 -33.15 -58.38 -39.37
C GLU A 22 -33.58 -59.84 -39.24
N ALA A 23 -32.69 -60.68 -38.71
CA ALA A 23 -33.13 -61.97 -38.17
C ALA A 23 -34.21 -61.68 -37.14
N LYS A 24 -35.46 -61.96 -37.45
CA LYS A 24 -36.61 -61.70 -36.57
C LYS A 24 -36.36 -62.43 -35.25
N MET A 25 -36.27 -61.64 -34.16
CA MET A 25 -36.21 -62.16 -32.80
C MET A 25 -37.29 -63.25 -32.65
N THR A 26 -36.91 -64.37 -32.07
CA THR A 26 -37.88 -65.42 -31.81
C THR A 26 -39.00 -64.93 -30.89
N LYS A 27 -40.16 -65.44 -30.96
CA LYS A 27 -41.27 -65.03 -30.09
C LYS A 27 -40.91 -65.16 -28.60
N GLU A 28 -40.18 -66.21 -28.25
CA GLU A 28 -39.72 -66.49 -26.91
C GLU A 28 -38.68 -65.44 -26.46
N ALA A 29 -37.67 -65.11 -27.26
CA ALA A 29 -36.71 -64.08 -26.96
C ALA A 29 -37.36 -62.70 -26.85
N HIS A 30 -38.40 -62.42 -27.68
CA HIS A 30 -39.14 -61.15 -27.57
C HIS A 30 -39.91 -61.02 -26.24
N MET A 31 -40.53 -62.13 -25.77
CA MET A 31 -41.20 -62.16 -24.47
C MET A 31 -40.19 -61.92 -23.31
N LEU A 32 -39.04 -62.58 -23.35
CA LEU A 32 -37.96 -62.36 -22.38
C LEU A 32 -37.44 -60.94 -22.43
N TYR A 33 -37.31 -60.32 -23.62
CA TYR A 33 -36.93 -58.91 -23.75
C TYR A 33 -37.95 -58.00 -23.06
N GLN A 34 -39.27 -58.21 -23.27
CA GLN A 34 -40.29 -57.38 -22.58
C GLN A 34 -40.31 -57.59 -21.07
N GLU A 35 -40.11 -58.84 -20.63
CA GLU A 35 -39.99 -59.17 -19.22
C GLU A 35 -38.79 -58.45 -18.59
N ALA A 36 -37.63 -58.45 -19.22
CA ALA A 36 -36.43 -57.72 -18.75
C ALA A 36 -36.69 -56.23 -18.68
N CYS A 37 -37.39 -55.60 -19.63
CA CYS A 37 -37.79 -54.19 -19.56
C CYS A 37 -38.64 -53.86 -18.31
N SER A 38 -39.51 -54.83 -17.91
CA SER A 38 -40.29 -54.65 -16.67
C SER A 38 -39.45 -54.63 -15.41
N TYR A 39 -38.39 -55.45 -15.36
CA TYR A 39 -37.44 -55.42 -14.21
C TYR A 39 -36.52 -54.22 -14.25
N GLU A 40 -36.06 -53.77 -15.40
CA GLU A 40 -35.35 -52.56 -15.63
C GLU A 40 -36.13 -51.34 -15.07
N TYR A 41 -37.42 -51.23 -15.44
CA TYR A 41 -38.29 -50.14 -14.92
C TYR A 41 -38.40 -50.12 -13.39
N LYS A 42 -38.27 -51.32 -12.75
CA LYS A 42 -38.24 -51.45 -11.28
C LYS A 42 -36.85 -51.21 -10.68
N GLY A 43 -35.83 -50.98 -11.47
CA GLY A 43 -34.43 -50.84 -11.06
C GLY A 43 -33.73 -52.15 -10.70
N ASP A 44 -34.37 -53.30 -10.98
CA ASP A 44 -33.77 -54.61 -10.75
C ASP A 44 -32.95 -55.06 -11.98
N TYR A 45 -31.81 -54.38 -12.13
CA TYR A 45 -30.90 -54.62 -13.25
C TYR A 45 -30.30 -56.02 -13.26
N ALA A 46 -30.06 -56.61 -12.08
CA ALA A 46 -29.48 -57.96 -11.97
C ALA A 46 -30.43 -59.01 -12.58
N THR A 47 -31.74 -58.97 -12.25
CA THR A 47 -32.71 -59.84 -12.78
C THR A 47 -32.95 -59.60 -14.30
N ALA A 48 -32.99 -58.31 -14.71
CA ALA A 48 -33.14 -57.95 -16.13
C ALA A 48 -31.94 -58.46 -16.96
N ILE A 49 -30.71 -58.36 -16.49
CA ILE A 49 -29.50 -58.90 -17.15
C ILE A 49 -29.61 -60.40 -17.31
N SER A 50 -30.03 -61.15 -16.27
CA SER A 50 -30.19 -62.60 -16.31
C SER A 50 -31.21 -63.01 -17.34
N ILE A 51 -32.31 -62.28 -17.45
CA ILE A 51 -33.40 -62.57 -18.45
C ILE A 51 -32.88 -62.26 -19.86
N ILE A 52 -32.16 -61.19 -20.13
CA ILE A 52 -31.57 -60.92 -21.46
C ILE A 52 -30.53 -61.97 -21.82
N GLN A 53 -29.76 -62.48 -20.87
CA GLN A 53 -28.81 -63.57 -21.09
C GLN A 53 -29.60 -64.88 -21.58
N LYS A 54 -30.73 -65.17 -20.96
CA LYS A 54 -31.58 -66.25 -21.42
C LYS A 54 -32.10 -65.97 -22.85
N ALA A 55 -32.52 -64.74 -23.15
CA ALA A 55 -32.95 -64.32 -24.47
C ALA A 55 -31.84 -64.52 -25.52
N LEU A 56 -30.59 -64.17 -25.19
CA LEU A 56 -29.41 -64.40 -26.02
C LEU A 56 -29.17 -65.91 -26.27
N ASN A 57 -29.39 -66.78 -25.27
CA ASN A 57 -29.23 -68.23 -25.41
C ASN A 57 -30.28 -68.83 -26.36
N VAL A 58 -31.49 -68.27 -26.41
CA VAL A 58 -32.55 -68.67 -27.24
C VAL A 58 -32.43 -68.15 -28.68
N ASN A 59 -32.04 -66.91 -28.84
CA ASN A 59 -32.03 -66.20 -30.14
C ASN A 59 -30.67 -66.21 -30.84
N GLY A 60 -29.61 -66.61 -30.12
CA GLY A 60 -28.23 -66.51 -30.61
C GLY A 60 -27.71 -65.09 -30.65
N ASP A 61 -26.75 -64.84 -31.54
CA ASP A 61 -26.12 -63.51 -31.71
C ASP A 61 -27.10 -62.48 -32.28
N ASP A 62 -27.62 -61.61 -31.42
CA ASP A 62 -28.59 -60.57 -31.76
C ASP A 62 -28.11 -59.21 -31.27
N ALA A 63 -27.96 -58.26 -32.19
CA ALA A 63 -27.41 -56.93 -31.88
C ALA A 63 -28.34 -56.18 -30.93
N MET A 64 -29.68 -56.34 -31.03
CA MET A 64 -30.61 -55.62 -30.15
C MET A 64 -30.53 -56.14 -28.71
N LEU A 65 -30.41 -57.49 -28.55
CA LEU A 65 -30.21 -58.09 -27.23
C LEU A 65 -28.82 -57.68 -26.60
N TYR A 66 -27.75 -57.67 -27.41
CA TYR A 66 -26.45 -57.19 -26.93
C TYR A 66 -26.48 -55.71 -26.59
N THR A 67 -27.17 -54.85 -27.34
CA THR A 67 -27.36 -53.44 -27.00
C THR A 67 -28.15 -53.29 -25.70
N LYS A 68 -29.20 -54.06 -25.51
CA LYS A 68 -30.05 -54.05 -24.33
C LYS A 68 -29.27 -54.44 -23.06
N ILE A 69 -28.53 -55.56 -23.11
CA ILE A 69 -27.76 -56.03 -21.97
C ILE A 69 -26.62 -55.06 -21.65
N ALA A 70 -26.03 -54.44 -22.68
CA ALA A 70 -25.03 -53.45 -22.51
C ALA A 70 -25.57 -52.22 -21.75
N GLY A 71 -26.77 -51.74 -22.11
CA GLY A 71 -27.45 -50.67 -21.38
C GLY A 71 -27.72 -51.06 -19.92
N LEU A 72 -28.25 -52.26 -19.68
CA LEU A 72 -28.49 -52.74 -18.31
C LEU A 72 -27.20 -52.85 -17.46
N PHE A 73 -26.08 -53.29 -18.06
CA PHE A 73 -24.79 -53.28 -17.39
C PHE A 73 -24.32 -51.85 -17.06
N ALA A 74 -24.54 -50.93 -17.99
CA ALA A 74 -24.19 -49.53 -17.76
C ALA A 74 -25.01 -48.90 -16.62
N ASP A 75 -26.32 -49.17 -16.60
CA ASP A 75 -27.24 -48.67 -15.56
C ASP A 75 -26.93 -49.30 -14.17
N ALA A 76 -26.43 -50.55 -14.19
CA ALA A 76 -25.91 -51.23 -12.98
C ALA A 76 -24.49 -50.76 -12.55
N GLY A 77 -23.85 -49.89 -13.31
CA GLY A 77 -22.48 -49.42 -13.06
C GLY A 77 -21.36 -50.36 -13.50
N ASN A 78 -21.70 -51.43 -14.22
CA ASN A 78 -20.77 -52.45 -14.73
C ASN A 78 -20.28 -52.05 -16.13
N TYR A 79 -19.42 -51.04 -16.19
CA TYR A 79 -19.03 -50.36 -17.42
C TYR A 79 -18.19 -51.23 -18.37
N GLU A 80 -17.31 -52.08 -17.84
CA GLU A 80 -16.48 -52.98 -18.65
C GLU A 80 -17.31 -54.04 -19.38
N GLU A 81 -18.29 -54.63 -18.68
CA GLU A 81 -19.23 -55.59 -19.23
C GLU A 81 -20.12 -54.93 -20.27
N ALA A 82 -20.55 -53.69 -20.00
CA ALA A 82 -21.33 -52.90 -20.95
C ALA A 82 -20.56 -52.68 -22.26
N LEU A 83 -19.29 -52.23 -22.17
CA LEU A 83 -18.41 -52.04 -23.33
C LEU A 83 -18.21 -53.36 -24.09
N GLY A 84 -18.03 -54.48 -23.37
CA GLY A 84 -17.90 -55.82 -23.95
C GLY A 84 -19.14 -56.21 -24.74
N ALA A 85 -20.33 -55.96 -24.21
CA ALA A 85 -21.60 -56.24 -24.88
C ALA A 85 -21.86 -55.32 -26.08
N TYR A 86 -21.56 -54.02 -25.99
CA TYR A 86 -21.64 -53.10 -27.12
C TYR A 86 -20.67 -53.49 -28.26
N LYS A 87 -19.46 -53.94 -27.94
CA LYS A 87 -18.51 -54.44 -28.95
C LYS A 87 -19.07 -55.66 -29.68
N LYS A 88 -19.82 -56.55 -29.00
CA LYS A 88 -20.53 -57.70 -29.67
C LYS A 88 -21.65 -57.16 -30.54
N ALA A 89 -22.42 -56.18 -30.09
CA ALA A 89 -23.47 -55.56 -30.90
C ALA A 89 -22.90 -54.93 -32.19
N LEU A 90 -21.77 -54.22 -32.10
CA LEU A 90 -21.08 -53.61 -33.25
C LEU A 90 -20.50 -54.61 -34.23
N ARG A 91 -20.12 -55.81 -33.80
CA ARG A 91 -19.73 -56.88 -34.76
C ARG A 91 -20.86 -57.27 -35.67
N ILE A 92 -22.13 -57.19 -35.20
CA ILE A 92 -23.33 -57.53 -35.97
C ILE A 92 -23.81 -56.29 -36.76
N ARG A 93 -23.77 -55.08 -36.10
CA ARG A 93 -24.19 -53.81 -36.71
C ARG A 93 -23.03 -52.78 -36.64
N PRO A 94 -22.06 -52.91 -37.52
CA PRO A 94 -20.84 -52.01 -37.42
C PRO A 94 -21.14 -50.55 -37.70
N ASN A 95 -22.25 -50.23 -38.37
CA ASN A 95 -22.66 -48.88 -38.72
C ASN A 95 -23.85 -48.40 -37.87
N ASP A 96 -23.92 -48.77 -36.59
CA ASP A 96 -24.94 -48.27 -35.68
C ASP A 96 -24.41 -47.09 -34.86
N ALA A 97 -24.77 -45.87 -35.28
CA ALA A 97 -24.35 -44.64 -34.64
C ALA A 97 -24.71 -44.54 -33.13
N PHE A 98 -25.88 -45.08 -32.75
CA PHE A 98 -26.36 -45.03 -31.38
C PHE A 98 -25.54 -45.90 -30.43
N ILE A 99 -25.02 -47.06 -30.92
CA ILE A 99 -24.12 -47.90 -30.14
C ILE A 99 -22.81 -47.14 -29.87
N TYR A 100 -22.26 -46.44 -30.87
CA TYR A 100 -21.07 -45.60 -30.67
C TYR A 100 -21.32 -44.48 -29.70
N ILE A 101 -22.50 -43.81 -29.72
CA ILE A 101 -22.86 -42.78 -28.74
C ILE A 101 -22.90 -43.39 -27.33
N SER A 102 -23.51 -44.56 -27.18
CA SER A 102 -23.59 -45.25 -25.87
C SER A 102 -22.20 -45.63 -25.34
N ILE A 103 -21.33 -46.14 -26.20
CA ILE A 103 -19.91 -46.37 -25.84
C ILE A 103 -19.24 -45.08 -25.42
N GLY A 104 -19.43 -43.98 -26.16
CA GLY A 104 -18.90 -42.69 -25.84
C GLY A 104 -19.35 -42.19 -24.46
N ASN A 105 -20.65 -42.36 -24.16
CA ASN A 105 -21.20 -41.95 -22.84
C ASN A 105 -20.57 -42.76 -21.70
N ILE A 106 -20.39 -44.07 -21.85
CA ILE A 106 -19.73 -44.90 -20.83
C ILE A 106 -18.28 -44.50 -20.66
N LEU A 107 -17.52 -44.34 -21.74
CA LEU A 107 -16.12 -43.94 -21.70
C LEU A 107 -15.95 -42.56 -21.04
N GLN A 108 -16.87 -41.63 -21.33
CA GLN A 108 -16.90 -40.33 -20.66
C GLN A 108 -17.13 -40.48 -19.14
N THR A 109 -18.04 -41.35 -18.72
CA THR A 109 -18.30 -41.62 -17.30
C THR A 109 -17.10 -42.27 -16.62
N MET A 110 -16.35 -43.11 -17.32
CA MET A 110 -15.11 -43.73 -16.85
C MET A 110 -13.90 -42.76 -16.85
N GLY A 111 -14.05 -41.55 -17.41
CA GLY A 111 -12.99 -40.58 -17.54
C GLY A 111 -12.06 -40.77 -18.74
N ASP A 112 -12.36 -41.72 -19.62
CA ASP A 112 -11.61 -41.96 -20.87
C ASP A 112 -12.11 -41.02 -21.97
N TYR A 113 -11.78 -39.75 -21.84
CA TYR A 113 -12.28 -38.67 -22.69
C TYR A 113 -11.78 -38.76 -24.15
N GLU A 114 -10.62 -39.38 -24.37
CA GLU A 114 -10.06 -39.55 -25.72
C GLU A 114 -10.86 -40.58 -26.52
N ASN A 115 -11.08 -41.74 -25.94
CA ASN A 115 -11.85 -42.78 -26.59
C ASN A 115 -13.35 -42.44 -26.67
N ALA A 116 -13.86 -41.67 -25.68
CA ALA A 116 -15.23 -41.13 -25.77
C ALA A 116 -15.40 -40.22 -26.98
N TYR A 117 -14.46 -39.27 -27.19
CA TYR A 117 -14.46 -38.38 -28.35
C TYR A 117 -14.42 -39.20 -29.68
N ASN A 118 -13.51 -40.17 -29.77
CA ASN A 118 -13.39 -41.02 -30.95
C ASN A 118 -14.69 -41.75 -31.24
N SER A 119 -15.39 -42.25 -30.21
CA SER A 119 -16.67 -42.93 -30.35
C SER A 119 -17.77 -41.98 -30.85
N TYR A 120 -17.85 -40.76 -30.29
CA TYR A 120 -18.80 -39.75 -30.79
C TYR A 120 -18.49 -39.34 -32.25
N MET A 121 -17.21 -39.25 -32.62
CA MET A 121 -16.82 -38.95 -34.01
C MET A 121 -17.20 -40.05 -34.97
N GLN A 122 -17.06 -41.32 -34.58
CA GLN A 122 -17.56 -42.45 -35.38
C GLN A 122 -19.09 -42.38 -35.55
N ALA A 123 -19.80 -42.09 -34.48
CA ALA A 123 -21.25 -41.89 -34.54
C ALA A 123 -21.63 -40.74 -35.50
N GLN A 124 -20.87 -39.63 -35.48
CA GLN A 124 -21.11 -38.48 -36.33
C GLN A 124 -20.86 -38.77 -37.81
N GLN A 125 -19.85 -39.58 -38.12
CA GLN A 125 -19.55 -40.02 -39.49
C GLN A 125 -20.65 -40.92 -40.03
N ILE A 126 -21.23 -41.81 -39.20
CA ILE A 126 -22.28 -42.74 -39.57
C ILE A 126 -23.63 -42.01 -39.74
N TYR A 127 -23.96 -41.09 -38.83
CA TYR A 127 -25.23 -40.37 -38.84
C TYR A 127 -25.04 -38.85 -38.65
N PRO A 128 -24.61 -38.14 -39.72
CA PRO A 128 -24.32 -36.70 -39.67
C PRO A 128 -25.52 -35.83 -39.29
N GLU A 129 -26.72 -36.28 -39.61
CA GLU A 129 -27.96 -35.54 -39.34
C GLU A 129 -28.41 -35.57 -37.89
N TYR A 130 -27.85 -36.47 -37.06
CA TYR A 130 -28.20 -36.55 -35.64
C TYR A 130 -27.51 -35.44 -34.83
N LYS A 131 -28.17 -34.29 -34.76
CA LYS A 131 -27.60 -33.05 -34.19
C LYS A 131 -27.29 -33.15 -32.69
N TYR A 132 -27.97 -34.01 -31.91
CA TYR A 132 -27.65 -34.21 -30.48
C TYR A 132 -26.24 -34.76 -30.24
N ASN A 133 -25.65 -35.47 -31.21
CA ASN A 133 -24.27 -35.92 -31.07
C ASN A 133 -23.27 -34.77 -31.07
N TYR A 134 -23.60 -33.63 -31.72
CA TYR A 134 -22.77 -32.42 -31.60
C TYR A 134 -22.75 -31.85 -30.17
N LEU A 135 -23.84 -32.02 -29.39
CA LEU A 135 -23.87 -31.67 -27.99
C LEU A 135 -22.88 -32.54 -27.19
N ASN A 136 -22.84 -33.86 -27.45
CA ASN A 136 -21.88 -34.77 -26.84
C ASN A 136 -20.43 -34.39 -27.21
N LEU A 137 -20.19 -34.15 -28.50
CA LEU A 137 -18.89 -33.70 -29.01
C LEU A 137 -18.46 -32.37 -28.37
N ALA A 138 -19.37 -31.41 -28.21
CA ALA A 138 -19.10 -30.13 -27.57
C ALA A 138 -18.72 -30.31 -26.09
N ASN A 139 -19.53 -31.10 -25.36
CA ASN A 139 -19.27 -31.36 -23.93
C ASN A 139 -17.92 -32.04 -23.71
N ILE A 140 -17.60 -33.06 -24.52
CA ILE A 140 -16.34 -33.79 -24.38
C ILE A 140 -15.12 -32.90 -24.72
N GLN A 141 -15.22 -32.05 -25.73
CA GLN A 141 -14.17 -31.12 -26.10
C GLN A 141 -13.97 -30.03 -25.04
N TYR A 142 -15.05 -29.58 -24.39
CA TYR A 142 -14.96 -28.70 -23.24
C TYR A 142 -14.17 -29.33 -22.07
N ILE A 143 -14.50 -30.57 -21.71
CA ILE A 143 -13.78 -31.32 -20.67
C ILE A 143 -12.29 -31.48 -21.03
N ARG A 144 -11.99 -31.76 -22.32
CA ARG A 144 -10.61 -31.86 -22.83
C ARG A 144 -9.91 -30.51 -22.97
N LYS A 145 -10.56 -29.40 -22.60
CA LYS A 145 -10.06 -27.99 -22.73
C LYS A 145 -9.78 -27.60 -24.20
N LYS A 146 -10.43 -28.25 -25.15
CA LYS A 146 -10.39 -27.93 -26.58
C LYS A 146 -11.51 -26.92 -26.90
N TYR A 147 -11.36 -25.71 -26.35
CA TYR A 147 -12.43 -24.71 -26.33
C TYR A 147 -12.91 -24.29 -27.73
N LYS A 148 -11.98 -24.19 -28.70
CA LYS A 148 -12.33 -23.79 -30.07
C LYS A 148 -13.30 -24.78 -30.69
N GLU A 149 -12.97 -26.07 -30.66
CA GLU A 149 -13.80 -27.14 -31.19
C GLU A 149 -15.12 -27.26 -30.40
N ALA A 150 -15.09 -27.07 -29.09
CA ALA A 150 -16.30 -27.06 -28.28
C ALA A 150 -17.27 -25.96 -28.72
N ILE A 151 -16.79 -24.74 -28.96
CA ILE A 151 -17.58 -23.61 -29.47
C ILE A 151 -18.19 -23.96 -30.83
N GLU A 152 -17.42 -24.55 -31.74
CA GLU A 152 -17.91 -24.96 -33.09
C GLU A 152 -19.04 -25.94 -32.94
N TYR A 153 -18.89 -27.00 -32.14
CA TYR A 153 -19.92 -28.04 -31.98
C TYR A 153 -21.16 -27.51 -31.24
N TYR A 154 -21.02 -26.70 -30.18
CA TYR A 154 -22.20 -26.06 -29.57
C TYR A 154 -22.92 -25.15 -30.56
N THR A 155 -22.21 -24.41 -31.39
CA THR A 155 -22.80 -23.52 -32.39
C THR A 155 -23.62 -24.35 -33.40
N ILE A 156 -23.09 -25.47 -33.90
CA ILE A 156 -23.81 -26.36 -34.82
C ILE A 156 -25.09 -26.91 -34.14
N PHE A 157 -24.99 -27.32 -32.88
CA PHE A 157 -26.13 -27.83 -32.12
C PHE A 157 -27.18 -26.74 -31.91
N LEU A 158 -26.79 -25.56 -31.46
CA LEU A 158 -27.71 -24.45 -31.17
C LEU A 158 -28.32 -23.82 -32.41
N ASN A 159 -27.69 -23.93 -33.59
CA ASN A 159 -28.33 -23.58 -34.85
C ASN A 159 -29.55 -24.47 -35.15
N ALA A 160 -29.52 -25.72 -34.71
CA ALA A 160 -30.66 -26.65 -34.84
C ALA A 160 -31.66 -26.51 -33.67
N TYR A 161 -31.19 -26.21 -32.48
CA TYR A 161 -31.97 -26.14 -31.26
C TYR A 161 -31.71 -24.83 -30.49
N PRO A 162 -32.11 -23.65 -30.99
CA PRO A 162 -31.75 -22.33 -30.44
C PRO A 162 -32.32 -22.06 -29.04
N GLU A 163 -33.35 -22.82 -28.64
CA GLU A 163 -34.02 -22.67 -27.34
C GLU A 163 -33.45 -23.62 -26.26
N HIS A 164 -32.39 -24.36 -26.57
CA HIS A 164 -31.82 -25.31 -25.61
C HIS A 164 -30.95 -24.58 -24.56
N LEU A 165 -31.56 -24.36 -23.38
CA LEU A 165 -31.00 -23.55 -22.31
C LEU A 165 -29.63 -24.08 -21.85
N ASP A 166 -29.54 -25.36 -21.44
CA ASP A 166 -28.32 -25.96 -20.92
C ASP A 166 -27.14 -25.89 -21.92
N ALA A 167 -27.42 -26.08 -23.22
CA ALA A 167 -26.38 -25.99 -24.24
C ALA A 167 -25.90 -24.53 -24.43
N SER A 168 -26.80 -23.57 -24.28
CA SER A 168 -26.46 -22.16 -24.36
C SER A 168 -25.65 -21.70 -23.12
N GLU A 169 -26.03 -22.16 -21.91
CA GLU A 169 -25.25 -21.93 -20.68
C GLU A 169 -23.86 -22.57 -20.80
N ASN A 170 -23.76 -23.82 -21.29
CA ASN A 170 -22.49 -24.48 -21.52
C ASN A 170 -21.63 -23.75 -22.56
N LEU A 171 -22.20 -23.22 -23.63
CA LEU A 171 -21.47 -22.39 -24.60
C LEU A 171 -20.92 -21.12 -23.94
N ALA A 172 -21.70 -20.45 -23.09
CA ALA A 172 -21.24 -19.30 -22.34
C ALA A 172 -20.06 -19.67 -21.40
N ASN A 173 -20.18 -20.84 -20.72
CA ASN A 173 -19.09 -21.35 -19.87
C ASN A 173 -17.83 -21.65 -20.68
N VAL A 174 -17.93 -22.16 -21.91
CA VAL A 174 -16.78 -22.36 -22.79
C VAL A 174 -16.16 -21.03 -23.21
N TYR A 175 -16.96 -20.03 -23.55
CA TYR A 175 -16.43 -18.68 -23.82
C TYR A 175 -15.71 -18.12 -22.63
N TYR A 176 -16.27 -18.22 -21.42
CA TYR A 176 -15.62 -17.77 -20.19
C TYR A 176 -14.28 -18.49 -19.96
N ALA A 177 -14.30 -19.84 -20.03
CA ALA A 177 -13.10 -20.65 -19.82
C ALA A 177 -12.01 -20.42 -20.89
N SER A 178 -12.40 -19.99 -22.08
CA SER A 178 -11.46 -19.63 -23.17
C SER A 178 -10.93 -18.19 -23.13
N GLY A 179 -11.25 -17.43 -22.05
CA GLY A 179 -10.79 -16.05 -21.89
C GLY A 179 -11.58 -15.04 -22.72
N GLN A 180 -12.83 -15.32 -23.05
CA GLN A 180 -13.75 -14.46 -23.78
C GLN A 180 -14.96 -14.07 -22.90
N PRO A 181 -14.73 -13.38 -21.74
CA PRO A 181 -15.79 -13.11 -20.77
C PRO A 181 -16.90 -12.20 -21.33
N ASP A 182 -16.59 -11.33 -22.29
CA ASP A 182 -17.59 -10.46 -22.92
C ASP A 182 -18.68 -11.29 -23.62
N LYS A 183 -18.27 -12.31 -24.43
CA LYS A 183 -19.22 -13.18 -25.12
C LYS A 183 -20.01 -14.06 -24.15
N ALA A 184 -19.37 -14.47 -23.07
CA ALA A 184 -20.06 -15.21 -22.02
C ALA A 184 -21.16 -14.34 -21.37
N CYS A 185 -20.81 -13.09 -21.02
CA CYS A 185 -21.76 -12.11 -20.47
C CYS A 185 -22.97 -11.87 -21.38
N ASP A 186 -22.75 -11.72 -22.70
CA ASP A 186 -23.84 -11.49 -23.67
C ASP A 186 -24.82 -12.64 -23.65
N ILE A 187 -24.32 -13.88 -23.67
CA ILE A 187 -25.17 -15.08 -23.66
C ILE A 187 -25.88 -15.19 -22.31
N PHE A 188 -25.18 -15.11 -21.19
CA PHE A 188 -25.78 -15.21 -19.87
C PHE A 188 -26.85 -14.11 -19.65
N ALA A 189 -26.58 -12.88 -20.05
CA ALA A 189 -27.55 -11.79 -19.95
C ALA A 189 -28.81 -12.06 -20.77
N MET A 190 -28.63 -12.56 -21.99
CA MET A 190 -29.74 -12.97 -22.84
C MET A 190 -30.57 -14.09 -22.19
N LEU A 191 -29.92 -15.14 -21.69
CA LEU A 191 -30.58 -16.28 -21.06
C LEU A 191 -31.30 -15.87 -19.77
N TYR A 192 -30.64 -15.12 -18.91
CA TYR A 192 -31.23 -14.63 -17.67
C TYR A 192 -32.45 -13.74 -17.91
N LYS A 193 -32.39 -12.86 -18.94
CA LYS A 193 -33.54 -12.04 -19.35
C LYS A 193 -34.69 -12.85 -19.89
N LYS A 194 -34.40 -13.91 -20.69
CA LYS A 194 -35.41 -14.73 -21.37
C LYS A 194 -36.01 -15.80 -20.45
N TYR A 195 -35.20 -16.37 -19.58
CA TYR A 195 -35.56 -17.51 -18.73
C TYR A 195 -35.24 -17.29 -17.26
N PRO A 196 -35.71 -16.21 -16.58
CA PRO A 196 -35.25 -15.80 -15.26
C PRO A 196 -35.48 -16.87 -14.17
N SER A 197 -36.52 -17.69 -14.30
CA SER A 197 -36.82 -18.75 -13.32
C SER A 197 -36.13 -20.08 -13.62
N ALA A 198 -35.64 -20.29 -14.83
CA ALA A 198 -34.97 -21.52 -15.26
C ALA A 198 -33.44 -21.37 -15.27
N PHE A 199 -32.94 -20.12 -15.31
CA PHE A 199 -31.52 -19.81 -15.29
C PHE A 199 -30.90 -20.18 -13.92
N LYS A 200 -29.80 -20.91 -13.94
CA LYS A 200 -29.16 -21.46 -12.72
C LYS A 200 -27.68 -21.04 -12.53
N ASP A 201 -27.00 -20.72 -13.63
CA ASP A 201 -25.55 -20.50 -13.57
C ASP A 201 -25.18 -19.05 -13.17
N PHE A 202 -25.68 -18.64 -11.99
CA PHE A 202 -25.36 -17.30 -11.43
C PHE A 202 -23.88 -17.13 -11.12
N THR A 203 -23.18 -18.21 -10.78
CA THR A 203 -21.74 -18.15 -10.47
C THR A 203 -20.93 -17.71 -11.68
N HIS A 204 -20.98 -18.45 -12.79
CA HIS A 204 -20.17 -18.08 -13.97
C HIS A 204 -20.64 -16.76 -14.60
N TYR A 205 -21.93 -16.48 -14.58
CA TYR A 205 -22.42 -15.18 -15.03
C TYR A 205 -21.85 -14.03 -14.19
N GLY A 206 -21.88 -14.15 -12.87
CA GLY A 206 -21.31 -13.14 -11.97
C GLY A 206 -19.79 -12.97 -12.11
N LEU A 207 -19.07 -14.09 -12.31
CA LEU A 207 -17.63 -14.06 -12.59
C LEU A 207 -17.32 -13.35 -13.91
N ALA A 208 -18.09 -13.66 -14.98
CA ALA A 208 -17.92 -12.99 -16.27
C ALA A 208 -18.21 -11.49 -16.18
N LEU A 209 -19.23 -11.08 -15.44
CA LEU A 209 -19.52 -9.67 -15.16
C LEU A 209 -18.38 -8.98 -14.39
N TYR A 210 -17.77 -9.66 -13.43
CA TYR A 210 -16.62 -9.14 -12.72
C TYR A 210 -15.43 -8.92 -13.66
N ASP A 211 -15.08 -9.93 -14.48
CA ASP A 211 -13.94 -9.88 -15.39
C ASP A 211 -14.13 -8.82 -16.50
N THR A 212 -15.38 -8.54 -16.89
CA THR A 212 -15.74 -7.42 -17.80
C THR A 212 -15.91 -6.07 -17.09
N LYS A 213 -15.52 -5.98 -15.80
CA LYS A 213 -15.58 -4.77 -14.96
C LYS A 213 -16.98 -4.21 -14.73
N GLN A 214 -18.01 -4.99 -14.94
CA GLN A 214 -19.41 -4.64 -14.67
C GLN A 214 -19.75 -4.89 -13.18
N TYR A 215 -18.96 -4.30 -12.28
CA TYR A 215 -18.95 -4.63 -10.84
C TYR A 215 -20.33 -4.52 -10.16
N LYS A 216 -21.15 -3.52 -10.53
CA LYS A 216 -22.49 -3.36 -9.95
C LYS A 216 -23.37 -4.55 -10.29
N ALA A 217 -23.43 -4.93 -11.57
CA ALA A 217 -24.20 -6.12 -11.99
C ALA A 217 -23.60 -7.41 -11.39
N ALA A 218 -22.26 -7.50 -11.33
CA ALA A 218 -21.57 -8.61 -10.70
C ALA A 218 -22.02 -8.80 -9.23
N THR A 219 -22.11 -7.71 -8.42
CA THR A 219 -22.59 -7.85 -7.04
C THR A 219 -24.00 -8.34 -6.93
N GLU A 220 -24.90 -7.95 -7.84
CA GLU A 220 -26.28 -8.39 -7.85
C GLU A 220 -26.38 -9.90 -8.17
N ILE A 221 -25.68 -10.35 -9.21
CA ILE A 221 -25.72 -11.74 -9.67
C ILE A 221 -24.96 -12.68 -8.72
N LEU A 222 -23.76 -12.29 -8.25
CA LEU A 222 -22.99 -13.10 -7.29
C LEU A 222 -23.70 -13.24 -5.95
N THR A 223 -24.46 -12.23 -5.52
CA THR A 223 -25.28 -12.36 -4.30
C THR A 223 -26.35 -13.45 -4.46
N ARG A 224 -26.93 -13.58 -5.66
CA ARG A 224 -27.87 -14.67 -5.96
C ARG A 224 -27.17 -16.03 -6.01
N ALA A 225 -25.95 -16.10 -6.52
CA ALA A 225 -25.16 -17.32 -6.50
C ALA A 225 -24.95 -17.88 -5.07
N LEU A 226 -24.85 -16.99 -4.07
CA LEU A 226 -24.73 -17.40 -2.66
C LEU A 226 -26.03 -17.95 -2.05
N GLU A 227 -27.19 -17.81 -2.72
CA GLU A 227 -28.43 -18.44 -2.25
C GLU A 227 -28.33 -19.97 -2.33
N ASP A 228 -27.62 -20.49 -3.36
CA ASP A 228 -27.39 -21.90 -3.57
C ASP A 228 -26.21 -22.45 -2.75
N ASN A 229 -25.13 -21.67 -2.62
CA ASN A 229 -23.93 -22.04 -1.85
C ASN A 229 -23.39 -20.83 -1.10
N LYS A 230 -23.77 -20.69 0.16
CA LYS A 230 -23.43 -19.53 1.01
C LYS A 230 -21.93 -19.41 1.32
N ASP A 231 -21.20 -20.51 1.22
CA ASP A 231 -19.79 -20.63 1.59
C ASP A 231 -18.89 -20.80 0.35
N ASP A 232 -19.35 -20.35 -0.81
CA ASP A 232 -18.53 -20.36 -2.02
C ASP A 232 -17.43 -19.29 -1.92
N GLU A 233 -16.21 -19.74 -1.63
CA GLU A 233 -15.05 -18.86 -1.43
C GLU A 233 -14.76 -17.98 -2.65
N VAL A 234 -14.96 -18.51 -3.87
CA VAL A 234 -14.68 -17.76 -5.10
C VAL A 234 -15.70 -16.64 -5.28
N VAL A 235 -16.96 -16.94 -5.05
CA VAL A 235 -18.06 -15.95 -5.14
C VAL A 235 -17.89 -14.87 -4.07
N LEU A 236 -17.60 -15.27 -2.82
CA LEU A 236 -17.36 -14.34 -1.72
C LEU A 236 -16.16 -13.42 -2.01
N ALA A 237 -15.05 -13.97 -2.53
CA ALA A 237 -13.87 -13.19 -2.90
C ALA A 237 -14.19 -12.17 -4.00
N LYS A 238 -14.93 -12.60 -5.04
CA LYS A 238 -15.32 -11.70 -6.15
C LYS A 238 -16.32 -10.63 -5.70
N LEU A 239 -17.18 -10.92 -4.74
CA LEU A 239 -18.05 -9.92 -4.10
C LEU A 239 -17.22 -8.90 -3.32
N ALA A 240 -16.25 -9.34 -2.51
CA ALA A 240 -15.36 -8.46 -1.77
C ALA A 240 -14.64 -7.49 -2.72
N LEU A 241 -14.03 -8.01 -3.78
CA LEU A 241 -13.34 -7.23 -4.80
C LEU A 241 -14.30 -6.29 -5.55
N SER A 242 -15.49 -6.78 -5.94
CA SER A 242 -16.48 -5.95 -6.66
C SER A 242 -16.94 -4.76 -5.82
N TYR A 243 -17.21 -4.97 -4.53
CA TYR A 243 -17.58 -3.88 -3.62
C TYR A 243 -16.41 -2.92 -3.38
N GLN A 244 -15.16 -3.41 -3.36
CA GLN A 244 -13.97 -2.57 -3.27
C GLN A 244 -13.85 -1.63 -4.49
N PHE A 245 -14.02 -2.15 -5.71
CA PHE A 245 -14.02 -1.34 -6.92
C PHE A 245 -15.18 -0.34 -6.98
N LEU A 246 -16.31 -0.65 -6.35
CA LEU A 246 -17.45 0.26 -6.23
C LEU A 246 -17.29 1.30 -5.09
N GLY A 247 -16.19 1.24 -4.33
CA GLY A 247 -15.94 2.12 -3.18
C GLY A 247 -16.81 1.81 -1.94
N ASN A 248 -17.53 0.69 -1.94
CA ASN A 248 -18.30 0.26 -0.77
C ASN A 248 -17.41 -0.57 0.17
N ASN A 249 -16.58 0.15 0.92
CA ASN A 249 -15.56 -0.45 1.76
C ASN A 249 -16.14 -1.34 2.87
N ASP A 250 -17.30 -0.98 3.43
CA ASP A 250 -17.93 -1.75 4.53
C ASP A 250 -18.38 -3.14 4.06
N LYS A 251 -19.07 -3.21 2.92
CA LYS A 251 -19.46 -4.49 2.33
C LYS A 251 -18.26 -5.29 1.86
N SER A 252 -17.27 -4.64 1.27
CA SER A 252 -16.04 -5.29 0.89
C SER A 252 -15.36 -5.95 2.08
N LEU A 253 -15.22 -5.22 3.18
CA LEU A 253 -14.65 -5.73 4.45
C LEU A 253 -15.45 -6.93 4.99
N GLU A 254 -16.78 -6.85 4.97
CA GLU A 254 -17.67 -7.94 5.38
C GLU A 254 -17.37 -9.23 4.61
N TYR A 255 -17.28 -9.13 3.27
CA TYR A 255 -17.04 -10.30 2.44
C TYR A 255 -15.63 -10.84 2.56
N TYR A 256 -14.59 -9.99 2.67
CA TYR A 256 -13.22 -10.45 2.99
C TYR A 256 -13.18 -11.21 4.32
N THR A 257 -13.86 -10.69 5.35
CA THR A 257 -13.92 -11.35 6.66
C THR A 257 -14.55 -12.75 6.54
N LYS A 258 -15.60 -12.89 5.75
CA LYS A 258 -16.22 -14.21 5.48
C LYS A 258 -15.25 -15.17 4.79
N VAL A 259 -14.54 -14.69 3.75
CA VAL A 259 -13.55 -15.51 3.04
C VAL A 259 -12.47 -16.00 4.00
N PHE A 260 -11.87 -15.11 4.79
CA PHE A 260 -10.78 -15.49 5.71
C PHE A 260 -11.25 -16.28 6.94
N THR A 261 -12.55 -16.22 7.26
CA THR A 261 -13.16 -17.12 8.27
C THR A 261 -13.27 -18.55 7.75
N LEU A 262 -13.60 -18.72 6.46
CA LEU A 262 -13.69 -20.02 5.80
C LEU A 262 -12.31 -20.59 5.47
N ASN A 263 -11.43 -19.76 4.94
CA ASN A 263 -10.10 -20.16 4.50
C ASN A 263 -9.04 -19.14 4.97
N PRO A 264 -8.52 -19.28 6.21
CA PRO A 264 -7.48 -18.41 6.73
C PRO A 264 -6.16 -18.48 5.96
N GLU A 265 -5.91 -19.56 5.25
CA GLU A 265 -4.68 -19.81 4.50
C GLU A 265 -4.70 -19.24 3.07
N LEU A 266 -5.78 -18.59 2.67
CA LEU A 266 -5.90 -17.99 1.35
C LEU A 266 -5.04 -16.73 1.21
N THR A 267 -3.74 -16.92 1.04
CA THR A 267 -2.75 -15.83 1.04
C THR A 267 -2.86 -14.91 -0.17
N ALA A 268 -3.27 -15.41 -1.35
CA ALA A 268 -3.31 -14.64 -2.59
C ALA A 268 -4.24 -13.40 -2.51
N LEU A 269 -5.31 -13.48 -1.73
CA LEU A 269 -6.28 -12.39 -1.61
C LEU A 269 -5.90 -11.33 -0.56
N ARG A 270 -4.87 -11.62 0.29
CA ARG A 270 -4.45 -10.71 1.38
C ARG A 270 -3.89 -9.39 0.90
N PHE A 271 -3.33 -9.35 -0.31
CA PHE A 271 -2.85 -8.11 -0.92
C PHE A 271 -4.00 -7.11 -1.13
N ASP A 272 -5.10 -7.57 -1.73
CA ASP A 272 -6.25 -6.71 -1.99
C ASP A 272 -6.97 -6.33 -0.68
N TYR A 273 -7.03 -7.25 0.26
CA TYR A 273 -7.56 -6.98 1.59
C TYR A 273 -6.73 -5.93 2.35
N ALA A 274 -5.40 -6.05 2.31
CA ALA A 274 -4.50 -5.06 2.89
C ALA A 274 -4.65 -3.67 2.24
N ASN A 275 -4.83 -3.63 0.90
CA ASN A 275 -5.14 -2.39 0.18
C ASN A 275 -6.43 -1.75 0.70
N LEU A 276 -7.50 -2.54 0.89
CA LEU A 276 -8.76 -2.06 1.44
C LEU A 276 -8.56 -1.48 2.84
N LEU A 277 -7.94 -2.23 3.74
CA LEU A 277 -7.66 -1.80 5.12
C LEU A 277 -6.85 -0.51 5.17
N GLY A 278 -5.81 -0.41 4.34
CA GLY A 278 -5.00 0.79 4.22
C GLY A 278 -5.77 2.01 3.71
N ASN A 279 -6.69 1.81 2.78
CA ASN A 279 -7.58 2.87 2.28
C ASN A 279 -8.62 3.31 3.32
N MET A 280 -9.04 2.40 4.20
CA MET A 280 -9.91 2.70 5.34
C MET A 280 -9.19 3.35 6.52
N GLY A 281 -7.87 3.55 6.44
CA GLY A 281 -7.05 4.07 7.54
C GLY A 281 -6.74 3.05 8.65
N LYS A 282 -7.08 1.78 8.47
CA LYS A 282 -6.78 0.68 9.39
C LYS A 282 -5.34 0.19 9.18
N ASN A 283 -4.39 1.12 9.40
CA ASN A 283 -3.00 0.92 9.00
C ASN A 283 -2.34 -0.28 9.69
N ALA A 284 -2.60 -0.50 10.99
CA ALA A 284 -2.01 -1.63 11.72
C ALA A 284 -2.45 -2.99 11.16
N GLU A 285 -3.75 -3.14 10.88
CA GLU A 285 -4.31 -4.34 10.26
C GLU A 285 -3.72 -4.54 8.84
N ALA A 286 -3.65 -3.47 8.05
CA ALA A 286 -3.08 -3.52 6.69
C ALA A 286 -1.62 -4.00 6.69
N ILE A 287 -0.80 -3.53 7.63
CA ILE A 287 0.61 -3.93 7.76
C ILE A 287 0.72 -5.44 8.01
N GLU A 288 -0.08 -6.00 8.90
CA GLU A 288 -0.03 -7.44 9.20
C GLU A 288 -0.47 -8.29 7.99
N GLU A 289 -1.48 -7.84 7.26
CA GLU A 289 -1.92 -8.53 6.04
C GLU A 289 -0.88 -8.45 4.93
N TYR A 290 -0.24 -7.28 4.71
CA TYR A 290 0.89 -7.19 3.77
C TYR A 290 2.06 -8.08 4.17
N LYS A 291 2.44 -8.11 5.46
CA LYS A 291 3.52 -9.00 5.93
C LYS A 291 3.19 -10.47 5.70
N THR A 292 1.95 -10.86 5.92
CA THR A 292 1.48 -12.24 5.67
C THR A 292 1.52 -12.56 4.19
N TYR A 293 1.08 -11.65 3.32
CA TYR A 293 1.17 -11.79 1.87
C TYR A 293 2.63 -11.91 1.40
N ILE A 294 3.51 -11.03 1.86
CA ILE A 294 4.93 -10.99 1.47
C ILE A 294 5.66 -12.28 1.85
N LYS A 295 5.30 -12.96 2.96
CA LYS A 295 5.87 -14.26 3.31
C LYS A 295 5.61 -15.30 2.24
N ALA A 296 4.43 -15.28 1.61
CA ALA A 296 4.07 -16.20 0.55
C ALA A 296 4.59 -15.74 -0.83
N PHE A 297 4.65 -14.43 -1.05
CA PHE A 297 5.03 -13.78 -2.31
C PHE A 297 6.18 -12.79 -2.11
N PRO A 298 7.40 -13.25 -1.76
CA PRO A 298 8.51 -12.38 -1.36
C PRO A 298 9.11 -11.53 -2.48
N ASN A 299 8.71 -11.77 -3.73
CA ASN A 299 9.21 -11.05 -4.90
C ASN A 299 8.19 -10.07 -5.50
N ASP A 300 7.08 -9.81 -4.82
CA ASP A 300 6.08 -8.84 -5.28
C ASP A 300 6.48 -7.41 -4.87
N ALA A 301 7.02 -6.65 -5.82
CA ALA A 301 7.43 -5.26 -5.62
C ALA A 301 6.27 -4.36 -5.17
N ASN A 302 5.03 -4.59 -5.67
CA ASN A 302 3.86 -3.80 -5.31
C ASN A 302 3.48 -3.97 -3.85
N ALA A 303 3.64 -5.19 -3.31
CA ALA A 303 3.35 -5.45 -1.90
C ALA A 303 4.30 -4.67 -0.98
N TYR A 304 5.58 -4.64 -1.27
CA TYR A 304 6.55 -3.82 -0.53
C TYR A 304 6.29 -2.32 -0.71
N LYS A 305 5.98 -1.87 -1.93
CA LYS A 305 5.62 -0.46 -2.19
C LYS A 305 4.43 -0.04 -1.33
N ASN A 306 3.34 -0.80 -1.37
CA ASN A 306 2.12 -0.47 -0.64
C ASN A 306 2.32 -0.57 0.88
N LEU A 307 3.07 -1.55 1.37
CA LEU A 307 3.47 -1.63 2.78
C LEU A 307 4.26 -0.39 3.20
N GLY A 308 5.22 0.05 2.38
CA GLY A 308 5.96 1.29 2.61
C GLY A 308 5.07 2.52 2.65
N LEU A 309 4.06 2.61 1.77
CA LEU A 309 3.08 3.69 1.77
C LEU A 309 2.21 3.69 3.04
N VAL A 310 1.89 2.52 3.59
CA VAL A 310 1.16 2.44 4.87
C VAL A 310 2.03 2.93 6.02
N TYR A 311 3.31 2.53 6.09
CA TYR A 311 4.25 3.06 7.08
C TYR A 311 4.43 4.57 6.97
N LYS A 312 4.53 5.10 5.75
CA LYS A 312 4.61 6.55 5.50
C LYS A 312 3.39 7.29 6.07
N ARG A 313 2.18 6.74 5.91
CA ARG A 313 0.94 7.30 6.50
C ARG A 313 0.92 7.25 8.03
N GLN A 314 1.61 6.29 8.64
CA GLN A 314 1.78 6.23 10.09
C GLN A 314 2.88 7.17 10.62
N GLY A 315 3.67 7.77 9.73
CA GLY A 315 4.81 8.62 10.08
C GLY A 315 6.11 7.85 10.35
N ASP A 316 6.11 6.53 10.13
CA ASP A 316 7.33 5.72 10.24
C ASP A 316 8.12 5.80 8.92
N ASN A 317 8.88 6.89 8.77
CA ASN A 317 9.61 7.18 7.56
C ASN A 317 10.77 6.20 7.31
N ASP A 318 11.30 5.56 8.34
CA ASP A 318 12.40 4.58 8.22
C ASP A 318 11.88 3.27 7.61
N LEU A 319 10.81 2.72 8.16
CA LEU A 319 10.18 1.52 7.60
C LEU A 319 9.56 1.78 6.24
N ALA A 320 9.04 2.98 5.99
CA ALA A 320 8.56 3.38 4.68
C ALA A 320 9.70 3.31 3.64
N LEU A 321 10.81 3.99 3.90
CA LEU A 321 11.97 3.98 3.01
C LEU A 321 12.49 2.55 2.78
N PHE A 322 12.72 1.78 3.86
CA PHE A 322 13.20 0.41 3.76
C PHE A 322 12.35 -0.46 2.82
N ASN A 323 11.01 -0.40 2.96
CA ASN A 323 10.13 -1.22 2.14
C ASN A 323 10.07 -0.73 0.69
N ILE A 324 10.11 0.60 0.44
CA ILE A 324 10.11 1.14 -0.93
C ILE A 324 11.45 0.87 -1.62
N GLU A 325 12.59 0.90 -0.90
CA GLU A 325 13.89 0.45 -1.43
C GLU A 325 13.86 -1.04 -1.80
N LYS A 326 13.23 -1.87 -0.97
CA LYS A 326 13.04 -3.29 -1.28
C LYS A 326 12.18 -3.45 -2.54
N ALA A 327 11.10 -2.68 -2.69
CA ALA A 327 10.29 -2.65 -3.91
C ALA A 327 11.14 -2.28 -5.13
N TYR A 328 11.99 -1.25 -5.02
CA TYR A 328 12.88 -0.81 -6.09
C TYR A 328 13.92 -1.88 -6.46
N THR A 329 14.44 -2.65 -5.49
CA THR A 329 15.36 -3.76 -5.79
C THR A 329 14.69 -4.89 -6.56
N LEU A 330 13.38 -5.07 -6.39
CA LEU A 330 12.59 -6.09 -7.09
C LEU A 330 12.12 -5.61 -8.46
N ASP A 331 11.73 -4.35 -8.57
CA ASP A 331 11.36 -3.70 -9.84
C ASP A 331 11.94 -2.28 -9.93
N SER A 332 13.13 -2.18 -10.49
CA SER A 332 13.80 -0.90 -10.73
C SER A 332 13.24 -0.14 -11.94
N SER A 333 12.33 -0.73 -12.71
CA SER A 333 11.73 -0.09 -13.88
C SER A 333 10.51 0.77 -13.52
N ASP A 334 9.78 0.41 -12.44
CA ASP A 334 8.56 1.10 -12.01
C ASP A 334 8.84 2.57 -11.61
N ASN A 335 8.22 3.49 -12.34
CA ASN A 335 8.34 4.92 -12.07
C ASN A 335 7.62 5.37 -10.80
N ASP A 336 6.55 4.68 -10.39
CA ASP A 336 5.82 5.02 -9.16
C ASP A 336 6.66 4.68 -7.93
N ILE A 337 7.39 3.56 -7.95
CA ILE A 337 8.36 3.23 -6.90
C ILE A 337 9.45 4.30 -6.82
N LYS A 338 10.01 4.74 -7.97
CA LYS A 338 11.02 5.81 -7.99
C LYS A 338 10.49 7.14 -7.47
N LYS A 339 9.22 7.49 -7.78
CA LYS A 339 8.56 8.69 -7.24
C LYS A 339 8.47 8.62 -5.72
N GLU A 340 8.01 7.50 -5.19
CA GLU A 340 7.89 7.30 -3.75
C GLU A 340 9.24 7.32 -3.04
N LEU A 341 10.28 6.72 -3.64
CA LEU A 341 11.65 6.82 -3.13
C LEU A 341 12.12 8.26 -3.06
N ALA A 342 11.92 9.04 -4.12
CA ALA A 342 12.33 10.43 -4.15
C ALA A 342 11.65 11.22 -3.01
N LEU A 343 10.37 10.97 -2.76
CA LEU A 343 9.62 11.60 -1.67
C LEU A 343 10.12 11.14 -0.29
N CYS A 344 10.40 9.86 -0.10
CA CYS A 344 10.92 9.33 1.16
C CYS A 344 12.31 9.90 1.48
N TYR A 345 13.22 9.92 0.49
CA TYR A 345 14.54 10.54 0.66
C TYR A 345 14.44 12.04 0.95
N HIS A 346 13.51 12.75 0.29
CA HIS A 346 13.28 14.16 0.58
C HIS A 346 12.83 14.37 2.04
N GLN A 347 11.88 13.56 2.53
CA GLN A 347 11.40 13.61 3.92
C GLN A 347 12.51 13.29 4.93
N LYS A 348 13.43 12.40 4.59
CA LYS A 348 14.62 12.07 5.38
C LYS A 348 15.75 13.11 5.25
N GLN A 349 15.54 14.18 4.49
CA GLN A 349 16.53 15.22 4.17
C GLN A 349 17.75 14.68 3.39
N ASP A 350 17.66 13.50 2.82
CA ASP A 350 18.65 13.00 1.86
C ASP A 350 18.32 13.54 0.46
N TYR A 351 18.59 14.81 0.30
CA TYR A 351 18.24 15.55 -0.92
C TYR A 351 19.01 15.07 -2.15
N ILE A 352 20.20 14.50 -1.96
CA ILE A 352 21.02 13.96 -3.05
C ILE A 352 20.32 12.77 -3.69
N ASN A 353 19.89 11.80 -2.90
CA ASN A 353 19.15 10.66 -3.39
C ASN A 353 17.75 11.05 -3.88
N ALA A 354 17.07 11.97 -3.21
CA ALA A 354 15.79 12.50 -3.68
C ALA A 354 15.92 13.08 -5.11
N LEU A 355 16.90 13.93 -5.35
CA LEU A 355 17.15 14.56 -6.65
C LEU A 355 17.52 13.52 -7.73
N LYS A 356 18.32 12.51 -7.36
CA LYS A 356 18.66 11.39 -8.24
C LYS A 356 17.40 10.71 -8.77
N PHE A 357 16.48 10.32 -7.87
CA PHE A 357 15.26 9.61 -8.25
C PHE A 357 14.27 10.50 -8.99
N TYR A 358 14.11 11.79 -8.62
CA TYR A 358 13.33 12.73 -9.43
C TYR A 358 13.87 12.83 -10.86
N ASN A 359 15.16 12.95 -11.04
CA ASN A 359 15.76 13.03 -12.36
C ASN A 359 15.54 11.74 -13.16
N MET A 360 15.64 10.56 -12.54
CA MET A 360 15.38 9.28 -13.22
C MET A 360 13.94 9.19 -13.77
N VAL A 361 12.96 9.66 -13.01
CA VAL A 361 11.56 9.66 -13.47
C VAL A 361 11.33 10.71 -14.55
N LEU A 362 11.89 11.90 -14.38
CA LEU A 362 11.73 13.03 -15.33
C LEU A 362 12.35 12.76 -16.71
N VAL A 363 13.22 11.76 -16.85
CA VAL A 363 13.68 11.30 -18.20
C VAL A 363 12.49 10.77 -19.02
N ASN A 364 11.57 10.05 -18.38
CA ASN A 364 10.40 9.47 -19.04
C ASN A 364 9.17 10.39 -18.98
N GLU A 365 9.11 11.28 -17.99
CA GLU A 365 7.99 12.19 -17.72
C GLU A 365 8.49 13.65 -17.61
N PRO A 366 9.10 14.22 -18.67
CA PRO A 366 9.79 15.52 -18.58
C PRO A 366 8.88 16.69 -18.21
N ASP A 367 7.58 16.60 -18.52
CA ASP A 367 6.58 17.62 -18.24
C ASP A 367 5.72 17.32 -17.00
N ASN A 368 6.14 16.37 -16.14
CA ASN A 368 5.41 16.07 -14.92
C ASN A 368 5.56 17.23 -13.92
N TYR A 369 4.51 18.04 -13.87
CA TYR A 369 4.46 19.28 -13.11
C TYR A 369 4.69 19.07 -11.61
N GLU A 370 4.13 18.01 -11.03
CA GLU A 370 4.27 17.71 -9.61
C GLU A 370 5.70 17.30 -9.25
N LEU A 371 6.32 16.45 -10.06
CA LEU A 371 7.70 16.04 -9.87
C LEU A 371 8.68 17.20 -10.02
N LEU A 372 8.45 18.07 -11.00
CA LEU A 372 9.26 19.28 -11.20
C LEU A 372 9.12 20.22 -9.99
N ALA A 373 7.91 20.38 -9.44
CA ALA A 373 7.70 21.18 -8.23
C ALA A 373 8.42 20.61 -7.01
N ASN A 374 8.37 19.28 -6.81
CA ASN A 374 9.10 18.60 -5.75
C ASN A 374 10.62 18.67 -5.95
N LYS A 375 11.09 18.58 -7.19
CA LYS A 375 12.50 18.80 -7.53
C LYS A 375 12.93 20.23 -7.18
N ALA A 376 12.15 21.26 -7.50
CA ALA A 376 12.45 22.64 -7.15
C ALA A 376 12.53 22.82 -5.62
N LEU A 377 11.60 22.21 -4.88
CA LEU A 377 11.62 22.22 -3.42
C LEU A 377 12.88 21.53 -2.86
N THR A 378 13.29 20.41 -3.46
CA THR A 378 14.52 19.69 -3.08
C THR A 378 15.76 20.54 -3.36
N LEU A 379 15.84 21.19 -4.53
CA LEU A 379 16.93 22.10 -4.86
C LEU A 379 17.02 23.29 -3.87
N HIS A 380 15.87 23.85 -3.49
CA HIS A 380 15.81 24.90 -2.48
C HIS A 380 16.37 24.40 -1.13
N ALA A 381 15.93 23.23 -0.68
CA ALA A 381 16.42 22.61 0.56
C ALA A 381 17.92 22.27 0.54
N MET A 382 18.50 22.05 -0.65
CA MET A 382 19.94 21.87 -0.86
C MET A 382 20.74 23.19 -0.96
N ASN A 383 20.10 24.33 -0.73
CA ASN A 383 20.68 25.67 -0.94
C ASN A 383 21.10 25.93 -2.42
N ASN A 384 20.58 25.15 -3.35
CA ASN A 384 20.77 25.43 -4.79
C ASN A 384 19.66 26.38 -5.27
N TYR A 385 19.73 27.59 -4.73
CA TYR A 385 18.68 28.61 -4.87
C TYR A 385 18.42 29.02 -6.30
N VAL A 386 19.47 29.23 -7.09
CA VAL A 386 19.37 29.68 -8.48
C VAL A 386 18.58 28.66 -9.31
N ALA A 387 18.96 27.39 -9.24
CA ALA A 387 18.26 26.34 -9.99
C ALA A 387 16.81 26.14 -9.51
N ALA A 388 16.55 26.30 -8.19
CA ALA A 388 15.21 26.22 -7.63
C ALA A 388 14.32 27.38 -8.15
N ILE A 389 14.84 28.62 -8.09
CA ILE A 389 14.16 29.82 -8.55
C ILE A 389 13.80 29.72 -10.03
N ASP A 390 14.77 29.33 -10.88
CA ASP A 390 14.56 29.15 -12.32
C ASP A 390 13.47 28.12 -12.61
N LEU A 391 13.51 26.99 -11.90
CA LEU A 391 12.50 25.93 -12.08
C LEU A 391 11.12 26.37 -11.61
N TYR A 392 11.02 27.08 -10.48
CA TYR A 392 9.74 27.65 -10.02
C TYR A 392 9.17 28.67 -11.02
N LYS A 393 10.02 29.57 -11.58
CA LYS A 393 9.60 30.55 -12.60
C LYS A 393 9.01 29.84 -13.82
N GLN A 394 9.71 28.83 -14.38
CA GLN A 394 9.23 28.03 -15.51
C GLN A 394 7.89 27.34 -15.23
N LEU A 395 7.71 26.79 -14.01
CA LEU A 395 6.47 26.11 -13.63
C LEU A 395 5.29 27.08 -13.52
N ILE A 396 5.53 28.27 -12.97
CA ILE A 396 4.51 29.31 -12.79
C ILE A 396 4.10 29.90 -14.14
N GLU A 397 5.04 30.05 -15.08
CA GLU A 397 4.77 30.50 -16.43
C GLU A 397 3.87 29.51 -17.19
N LYS A 398 4.16 28.20 -17.08
CA LYS A 398 3.33 27.15 -17.70
C LYS A 398 1.94 27.05 -17.04
N LYS A 399 1.86 27.10 -15.71
CA LYS A 399 0.63 26.95 -14.96
C LYS A 399 0.70 27.76 -13.65
N PRO A 400 0.09 28.96 -13.62
CA PRO A 400 0.05 29.78 -12.41
C PRO A 400 -0.56 29.04 -11.22
N ASN A 401 0.16 29.06 -10.09
CA ASN A 401 -0.25 28.38 -8.86
C ASN A 401 0.23 29.18 -7.65
N ASP A 402 -0.65 29.54 -6.74
CA ASP A 402 -0.32 30.40 -5.58
C ASP A 402 0.68 29.71 -4.63
N ARG A 403 0.62 28.39 -4.47
CA ARG A 403 1.58 27.62 -3.68
C ARG A 403 3.00 27.73 -4.27
N LEU A 404 3.13 27.61 -5.60
CA LEU A 404 4.42 27.76 -6.25
C LEU A 404 4.95 29.20 -6.19
N LYS A 405 4.07 30.21 -6.30
CA LYS A 405 4.46 31.62 -6.08
C LYS A 405 4.98 31.84 -4.67
N SER A 406 4.33 31.23 -3.66
CA SER A 406 4.80 31.31 -2.28
C SER A 406 6.15 30.60 -2.10
N ASN A 407 6.34 29.41 -2.71
CA ASN A 407 7.62 28.70 -2.68
C ASN A 407 8.72 29.48 -3.41
N LEU A 408 8.41 30.12 -4.53
CA LEU A 408 9.33 30.99 -5.25
C LEU A 408 9.73 32.19 -4.38
N ALA A 409 8.78 32.88 -3.77
CA ALA A 409 9.07 34.02 -2.88
C ALA A 409 9.97 33.58 -1.70
N SER A 410 9.68 32.43 -1.09
CA SER A 410 10.53 31.87 -0.04
C SER A 410 11.94 31.55 -0.52
N ALA A 411 12.10 30.95 -1.69
CA ALA A 411 13.42 30.63 -2.26
C ALA A 411 14.22 31.91 -2.59
N VAL A 412 13.55 32.93 -3.14
CA VAL A 412 14.15 34.23 -3.45
C VAL A 412 14.62 34.94 -2.19
N ILE A 413 13.78 34.94 -1.13
CA ILE A 413 14.14 35.55 0.17
C ILE A 413 15.33 34.81 0.80
N THR A 414 15.29 33.48 0.81
CA THR A 414 16.38 32.68 1.41
C THR A 414 17.68 32.91 0.66
N TYR A 415 17.64 33.02 -0.66
CA TYR A 415 18.82 33.34 -1.47
C TYR A 415 19.31 34.76 -1.23
N ALA A 416 18.41 35.72 -1.08
CA ALA A 416 18.77 37.10 -0.74
C ALA A 416 19.49 37.19 0.62
N TYR A 417 19.03 36.41 1.61
CA TYR A 417 19.74 36.33 2.91
C TYR A 417 21.09 35.62 2.79
N ASP A 418 21.22 34.57 1.98
CA ASP A 418 22.50 33.89 1.71
C ASP A 418 23.51 34.87 1.06
N LEU A 419 23.05 35.70 0.13
CA LEU A 419 23.88 36.77 -0.46
C LEU A 419 24.25 37.88 0.59
N TYR A 420 23.29 38.25 1.43
CA TYR A 420 23.52 39.19 2.52
C TYR A 420 24.61 38.69 3.51
N ASP A 421 24.54 37.42 3.89
CA ASP A 421 25.51 36.79 4.79
C ASP A 421 26.90 36.68 4.14
N LYS A 422 26.95 36.52 2.81
CA LYS A 422 28.18 36.60 2.00
C LYS A 422 28.67 38.03 1.78
N LYS A 423 27.96 39.02 2.34
CA LYS A 423 28.23 40.47 2.21
C LYS A 423 28.06 41.02 0.78
N ASP A 424 27.41 40.29 -0.09
CA ASP A 424 27.00 40.78 -1.41
C ASP A 424 25.66 41.53 -1.30
N TYR A 425 25.71 42.67 -0.63
CA TYR A 425 24.51 43.45 -0.33
C TYR A 425 23.82 43.98 -1.59
N GLY A 426 24.60 44.30 -2.63
CA GLY A 426 24.04 44.76 -3.89
C GLY A 426 23.14 43.72 -4.57
N GLN A 427 23.61 42.50 -4.65
CA GLN A 427 22.79 41.41 -5.21
C GLN A 427 21.64 41.04 -4.27
N ALA A 428 21.88 41.03 -2.95
CA ALA A 428 20.83 40.77 -1.95
C ALA A 428 19.65 41.72 -2.10
N ILE A 429 19.93 43.03 -2.32
CA ILE A 429 18.92 44.06 -2.54
C ILE A 429 18.01 43.69 -3.74
N LEU A 430 18.59 43.31 -4.86
CA LEU A 430 17.80 42.96 -6.07
C LEU A 430 16.87 41.79 -5.83
N TYR A 431 17.34 40.74 -5.12
CA TYR A 431 16.50 39.60 -4.81
C TYR A 431 15.46 39.90 -3.73
N PHE A 432 15.73 40.79 -2.77
CA PHE A 432 14.68 41.26 -1.86
C PHE A 432 13.61 42.10 -2.57
N GLU A 433 13.97 42.90 -3.56
CA GLU A 433 13.01 43.59 -4.44
C GLU A 433 12.15 42.62 -5.20
N ASP A 434 12.74 41.61 -5.86
CA ASP A 434 12.00 40.53 -6.53
C ASP A 434 11.01 39.85 -5.56
N ALA A 435 11.43 39.58 -4.32
CA ALA A 435 10.59 38.95 -3.30
C ALA A 435 9.41 39.86 -2.89
N ILE A 436 9.62 41.18 -2.75
CA ILE A 436 8.58 42.16 -2.44
C ILE A 436 7.58 42.25 -3.59
N GLU A 437 8.05 42.20 -4.85
CA GLU A 437 7.16 42.19 -6.02
C GLU A 437 6.32 40.92 -6.06
N LEU A 438 6.91 39.77 -5.76
CA LEU A 438 6.19 38.48 -5.73
C LEU A 438 5.17 38.40 -4.59
N ASN A 439 5.48 38.94 -3.42
CA ASN A 439 4.59 38.97 -2.26
C ASN A 439 4.72 40.29 -1.46
N PRO A 440 3.95 41.31 -1.82
CA PRO A 440 4.00 42.63 -1.14
C PRO A 440 3.58 42.63 0.34
N LYS A 441 3.14 41.48 0.86
CA LYS A 441 2.76 41.31 2.28
C LYS A 441 3.83 40.57 3.10
N GLU A 442 4.93 40.20 2.49
CA GLU A 442 5.99 39.41 3.14
C GLU A 442 6.92 40.31 3.93
N ALA A 443 6.69 40.40 5.22
CA ALA A 443 7.44 41.28 6.12
C ALA A 443 8.96 41.00 6.15
N SER A 444 9.36 39.72 6.02
CA SER A 444 10.74 39.29 6.01
C SER A 444 11.53 39.82 4.81
N ALA A 445 10.90 40.00 3.68
CA ALA A 445 11.50 40.58 2.49
C ALA A 445 11.83 42.07 2.69
N TYR A 446 10.90 42.83 3.23
CA TYR A 446 11.14 44.24 3.57
C TYR A 446 12.22 44.40 4.65
N PHE A 447 12.23 43.50 5.62
CA PHE A 447 13.23 43.50 6.67
C PHE A 447 14.64 43.23 6.13
N GLY A 448 14.84 42.20 5.33
CA GLY A 448 16.13 41.89 4.70
C GLY A 448 16.56 42.99 3.72
N TYR A 449 15.62 43.57 2.97
CA TYR A 449 15.87 44.70 2.08
C TYR A 449 16.37 45.92 2.88
N ALA A 450 15.74 46.21 4.04
CA ALA A 450 16.18 47.30 4.92
C ALA A 450 17.57 47.03 5.48
N GLN A 451 17.85 45.80 5.93
CA GLN A 451 19.19 45.47 6.46
C GLN A 451 20.28 45.61 5.39
N ALA A 452 20.02 45.17 4.16
CA ALA A 452 20.99 45.28 3.07
C ALA A 452 21.23 46.74 2.68
N ASN A 453 20.19 47.57 2.61
CA ASN A 453 20.30 49.00 2.34
C ASN A 453 21.04 49.76 3.48
N ASP A 454 20.83 49.37 4.74
CA ASP A 454 21.58 49.89 5.88
C ASP A 454 23.09 49.62 5.73
N LYS A 455 23.47 48.41 5.35
CA LYS A 455 24.86 48.05 5.06
C LYS A 455 25.48 48.80 3.88
N MET A 456 24.66 49.18 2.90
CA MET A 456 25.07 49.98 1.74
C MET A 456 25.10 51.49 2.02
N GLY A 457 24.62 51.93 3.20
CA GLY A 457 24.54 53.35 3.56
C GLY A 457 23.32 54.08 2.97
N CYS A 458 22.36 53.35 2.42
CA CYS A 458 21.11 53.89 1.89
C CYS A 458 20.05 54.06 2.99
N PHE A 459 20.31 54.96 3.93
CA PHE A 459 19.61 55.02 5.20
C PHE A 459 18.14 55.42 5.11
N GLU A 460 17.75 56.27 4.17
CA GLU A 460 16.34 56.63 3.96
C GLU A 460 15.52 55.42 3.50
N THR A 461 16.03 54.68 2.53
CA THR A 461 15.40 53.44 2.03
C THR A 461 15.35 52.37 3.14
N ALA A 462 16.42 52.23 3.92
CA ALA A 462 16.47 51.30 5.05
C ALA A 462 15.39 51.63 6.08
N LEU A 463 15.26 52.91 6.49
CA LEU A 463 14.25 53.35 7.46
C LEU A 463 12.82 53.08 7.01
N GLU A 464 12.52 53.41 5.75
CA GLU A 464 11.20 53.18 5.17
C GLU A 464 10.84 51.69 5.23
N ASN A 465 11.76 50.82 4.84
CA ASN A 465 11.53 49.40 4.78
C ASN A 465 11.54 48.69 6.13
N TYR A 466 12.33 49.13 7.10
CA TYR A 466 12.18 48.72 8.50
C TYR A 466 10.78 49.04 9.04
N ARG A 467 10.29 50.28 8.81
CA ARG A 467 8.91 50.65 9.19
C ARG A 467 7.86 49.82 8.50
N LYS A 468 8.07 49.52 7.22
CA LYS A 468 7.17 48.66 6.47
C LYS A 468 7.11 47.22 7.01
N ALA A 469 8.27 46.63 7.32
CA ALA A 469 8.35 45.30 7.95
C ALA A 469 7.59 45.26 9.28
N VAL A 470 7.83 46.29 10.15
CA VAL A 470 7.11 46.44 11.43
C VAL A 470 5.60 46.61 11.20
N SER A 471 5.18 47.41 10.21
CA SER A 471 3.74 47.62 9.91
C SER A 471 3.03 46.34 9.44
N LEU A 472 3.74 45.46 8.72
CA LEU A 472 3.20 44.18 8.25
C LEU A 472 3.19 43.10 9.33
N SER A 473 4.12 43.20 10.30
CA SER A 473 4.23 42.27 11.43
C SER A 473 4.52 42.99 12.73
N PRO A 474 3.54 43.72 13.32
CA PRO A 474 3.76 44.58 14.48
C PRO A 474 4.22 43.84 15.74
N GLY A 475 3.86 42.56 15.86
CA GLY A 475 4.27 41.68 16.95
C GLY A 475 5.68 41.06 16.78
N ASN A 476 6.33 41.26 15.65
CA ASN A 476 7.65 40.75 15.41
C ASN A 476 8.69 41.61 16.08
N LEU A 477 9.32 41.03 17.02
CA LEU A 477 10.19 41.63 17.97
C LEU A 477 11.53 41.99 17.36
N GLU A 478 12.05 41.14 16.46
CA GLU A 478 13.29 41.35 15.72
C GLU A 478 13.21 42.61 14.87
N TYR A 479 12.08 42.80 14.18
CA TYR A 479 11.86 43.97 13.31
C TYR A 479 11.77 45.25 14.11
N ASN A 480 11.07 45.23 15.25
CA ASN A 480 10.98 46.37 16.16
C ASN A 480 12.34 46.77 16.76
N THR A 481 13.12 45.78 17.16
CA THR A 481 14.47 46.03 17.71
C THR A 481 15.39 46.61 16.65
N ALA A 482 15.43 46.00 15.48
CA ALA A 482 16.28 46.46 14.40
C ALA A 482 15.96 47.93 14.02
N LEU A 483 14.66 48.26 13.92
CA LEU A 483 14.24 49.65 13.70
C LEU A 483 14.71 50.58 14.83
N SER A 484 14.57 50.18 16.09
CA SER A 484 14.99 50.99 17.23
C SER A 484 16.51 51.16 17.27
N MET A 485 17.27 50.11 17.00
CA MET A 485 18.73 50.15 16.91
C MET A 485 19.21 51.04 15.75
N PHE A 486 18.56 50.90 14.59
CA PHE A 486 18.80 51.72 13.41
C PHE A 486 18.63 53.19 13.72
N LEU A 487 17.49 53.59 14.32
CA LEU A 487 17.20 54.97 14.71
C LEU A 487 18.21 55.51 15.75
N THR A 488 18.63 54.68 16.69
CA THR A 488 19.59 55.05 17.71
C THR A 488 21.00 55.30 17.12
N ASN A 489 21.45 54.41 16.24
CA ASN A 489 22.75 54.48 15.60
C ASN A 489 22.89 55.74 14.71
N HIS A 490 21.85 56.05 13.97
CA HIS A 490 21.86 57.20 13.05
C HIS A 490 21.72 58.53 13.79
N LYS A 491 21.00 58.61 14.92
CA LYS A 491 21.06 59.79 15.79
C LYS A 491 22.45 60.05 16.31
N MET A 492 23.20 59.00 16.69
CA MET A 492 24.59 59.13 17.14
C MET A 492 25.54 59.56 15.99
N GLU A 493 25.27 59.14 14.76
CA GLU A 493 26.05 59.53 13.59
C GLU A 493 25.81 60.99 13.18
N GLU A 494 24.57 61.48 13.24
CA GLU A 494 24.27 62.90 13.05
C GLU A 494 24.95 63.80 14.11
N VAL A 495 24.98 63.34 15.36
CA VAL A 495 25.69 64.02 16.45
C VAL A 495 27.22 64.01 16.23
N LYS A 496 27.81 62.91 15.76
CA LYS A 496 29.22 62.81 15.39
C LYS A 496 29.55 63.72 14.21
N LYS A 497 28.81 63.75 13.15
CA LYS A 497 28.99 64.61 11.97
C LYS A 497 28.83 66.08 12.34
N ALA A 498 27.89 66.42 13.24
CA ALA A 498 27.76 67.76 13.77
C ALA A 498 28.97 68.22 14.63
N ALA A 499 29.55 67.33 15.44
CA ALA A 499 30.74 67.59 16.23
C ALA A 499 31.99 67.71 15.34
N GLU A 500 32.13 66.89 14.29
CA GLU A 500 33.25 66.99 13.32
C GLU A 500 33.18 68.24 12.47
N ASN A 501 31.98 68.79 12.21
CA ASN A 501 31.78 70.05 11.47
C ASN A 501 31.87 71.34 12.36
N GLY A 502 32.34 71.24 13.57
CA GLY A 502 32.63 72.40 14.39
C GLY A 502 31.40 73.14 14.94
N VAL A 503 30.27 72.53 14.98
CA VAL A 503 29.03 73.05 15.57
C VAL A 503 29.10 72.85 17.08
N THR A 504 29.66 73.89 17.82
CA THR A 504 29.87 73.89 19.28
C THR A 504 28.62 74.16 20.13
N ASN A 505 27.44 73.97 19.61
CA ASN A 505 26.20 74.11 20.38
C ASN A 505 25.23 72.94 20.15
N VAL A 506 25.71 71.74 20.47
CA VAL A 506 24.76 70.62 20.69
C VAL A 506 24.44 70.64 22.18
N VAL A 507 23.29 71.17 22.54
CA VAL A 507 22.69 70.97 23.86
C VAL A 507 22.51 69.48 24.04
N THR A 508 23.47 68.89 24.78
CA THR A 508 23.23 67.55 25.31
C THR A 508 22.11 67.69 26.34
N PRO A 509 20.96 67.02 26.10
CA PRO A 509 20.02 66.89 27.19
C PRO A 509 20.74 66.01 28.22
N GLU A 510 20.91 66.54 29.46
CA GLU A 510 21.21 65.72 30.62
C GLU A 510 20.08 64.63 30.69
N VAL A 511 20.39 63.53 30.17
CA VAL A 511 19.59 62.33 30.43
C VAL A 511 20.04 61.85 31.81
N LYS A 512 19.33 62.31 32.85
CA LYS A 512 19.24 61.54 34.07
C LYS A 512 18.84 60.15 33.69
N PRO A 513 19.46 59.08 34.19
CA PRO A 513 19.03 57.77 33.98
C PRO A 513 17.62 57.59 34.61
N GLU A 514 16.60 57.95 33.88
CA GLU A 514 15.28 57.44 34.20
C GLU A 514 15.39 55.92 34.02
N LYS A 515 15.13 55.21 35.10
CA LYS A 515 14.81 53.80 35.04
C LYS A 515 13.70 53.62 34.03
N VAL A 516 14.08 53.38 32.80
CA VAL A 516 13.11 52.94 31.78
C VAL A 516 12.65 51.58 32.25
N GLU A 517 11.49 51.48 32.87
CA GLU A 517 10.81 50.23 33.05
C GLU A 517 10.41 49.77 31.63
N LEU A 518 11.17 48.78 31.14
CA LEU A 518 10.88 48.13 29.87
C LEU A 518 9.44 47.61 29.90
N THR A 519 8.68 47.88 28.86
CA THR A 519 7.35 47.32 28.72
C THR A 519 7.45 45.81 28.61
N SER A 520 6.39 45.08 28.95
CA SER A 520 6.32 43.62 28.84
C SER A 520 6.77 43.11 27.46
N THR A 521 6.50 43.89 26.41
CA THR A 521 6.88 43.58 25.01
C THR A 521 8.40 43.75 24.80
N GLU A 522 9.02 44.79 25.39
CA GLU A 522 10.46 45.03 25.27
C GLU A 522 11.28 44.02 26.08
N MET A 523 10.74 43.51 27.20
CA MET A 523 11.36 42.44 27.97
C MET A 523 11.36 41.12 27.23
N THR A 524 10.23 40.76 26.57
CA THR A 524 10.13 39.59 25.75
C THR A 524 11.11 39.61 24.57
N LEU A 525 11.29 40.80 24.00
CA LEU A 525 12.25 41.10 22.92
C LEU A 525 13.69 40.87 23.29
N ALA A 526 14.07 41.47 24.40
CA ALA A 526 15.43 41.32 24.90
C ALA A 526 15.74 39.84 25.17
N TYR A 527 14.76 39.13 25.72
CA TYR A 527 14.88 37.70 25.99
C TYR A 527 15.12 36.87 24.73
N GLU A 528 14.29 37.04 23.69
CA GLU A 528 14.40 36.26 22.45
C GLU A 528 15.68 36.54 21.67
N ASN A 529 16.12 37.80 21.61
CA ASN A 529 17.40 38.16 21.00
C ASN A 529 18.58 37.51 21.71
N LEU A 530 18.55 37.50 23.05
CA LEU A 530 19.59 36.86 23.83
C LEU A 530 19.58 35.33 23.61
N LEU A 531 18.42 34.69 23.47
CA LEU A 531 18.34 33.30 23.13
C LEU A 531 18.91 32.98 21.74
N LYS A 532 18.56 33.78 20.74
CA LYS A 532 19.04 33.60 19.37
C LYS A 532 20.58 33.72 19.33
N ASN A 533 21.13 34.78 19.92
CA ASN A 533 22.57 34.95 19.97
C ASN A 533 23.27 33.84 20.76
N GLY A 534 22.66 33.37 21.83
CA GLY A 534 23.14 32.22 22.59
C GLY A 534 23.15 30.94 21.79
N ASP A 535 22.08 30.67 20.99
CA ASP A 535 21.98 29.52 20.12
C ASP A 535 23.02 29.56 18.98
N GLU A 536 23.29 30.73 18.41
CA GLU A 536 24.32 30.92 17.40
C GLU A 536 25.72 30.68 17.96
N ALA A 537 26.01 31.23 19.12
CA ALA A 537 27.28 31.02 19.81
C ALA A 537 27.47 29.55 20.20
N TYR A 538 26.40 28.89 20.65
CA TYR A 538 26.42 27.46 20.95
C TYR A 538 26.73 26.61 19.71
N LYS A 539 26.08 26.85 18.56
CA LYS A 539 26.38 26.21 17.30
C LYS A 539 27.83 26.36 16.85
N LYS A 540 28.41 27.52 17.12
CA LYS A 540 29.83 27.79 16.85
C LYS A 540 30.78 27.22 17.91
N GLN A 541 30.27 26.48 18.90
CA GLN A 541 30.99 25.92 20.05
C GLN A 541 31.65 26.99 20.95
N GLN A 542 31.18 28.24 20.86
CA GLN A 542 31.61 29.38 21.72
C GLN A 542 30.84 29.32 23.04
N TYR A 543 31.09 28.28 23.84
CA TYR A 543 30.28 27.95 25.02
C TYR A 543 30.24 29.07 26.10
N ASN A 544 31.32 29.77 26.28
CA ASN A 544 31.36 30.87 27.24
C ASN A 544 30.48 32.04 26.81
N GLU A 545 30.49 32.36 25.54
CA GLU A 545 29.67 33.43 24.95
C GLU A 545 28.17 33.00 24.93
N ALA A 546 27.87 31.75 24.55
CA ALA A 546 26.53 31.22 24.65
C ALA A 546 25.99 31.26 26.09
N LEU A 547 26.83 30.94 27.08
CA LEU A 547 26.47 31.00 28.50
C LEU A 547 26.16 32.41 28.97
N ASP A 548 26.92 33.40 28.50
CA ASP A 548 26.67 34.81 28.80
C ASP A 548 25.31 35.27 28.25
N TYR A 549 25.03 34.95 27.01
CA TYR A 549 23.74 35.26 26.41
C TYR A 549 22.57 34.56 27.14
N TYR A 550 22.65 33.25 27.42
CA TYR A 550 21.59 32.55 28.10
C TYR A 550 21.40 32.99 29.56
N THR A 551 22.47 33.30 30.27
CA THR A 551 22.35 33.84 31.64
C THR A 551 21.72 35.22 31.67
N LYS A 552 22.01 36.07 30.70
CA LYS A 552 21.30 37.34 30.52
C LYS A 552 19.83 37.13 30.15
N ALA A 553 19.51 36.12 29.30
CA ALA A 553 18.14 35.80 28.93
C ALA A 553 17.30 35.38 30.14
N VAL A 554 17.83 34.55 31.05
CA VAL A 554 17.13 34.08 32.25
C VAL A 554 16.73 35.24 33.19
N VAL A 555 17.41 36.39 33.12
CA VAL A 555 17.01 37.57 33.90
C VAL A 555 15.62 38.05 33.47
N TYR A 556 15.30 37.97 32.19
CA TYR A 556 14.01 38.38 31.62
C TYR A 556 12.94 37.32 31.75
N ALA A 557 13.31 36.04 31.72
CA ALA A 557 12.38 34.91 31.86
C ALA A 557 12.89 33.88 32.88
N PRO A 558 12.81 34.19 34.20
CA PRO A 558 13.38 33.32 35.25
C PRO A 558 12.75 31.94 35.37
N GLN A 559 11.61 31.74 34.76
CA GLN A 559 10.84 30.46 34.78
C GLN A 559 11.02 29.67 33.48
N ASP A 560 11.85 30.13 32.54
CA ASP A 560 12.03 29.39 31.28
C ASP A 560 12.91 28.17 31.45
N LYS A 561 12.25 27.02 31.38
CA LYS A 561 12.84 25.68 31.54
C LYS A 561 13.83 25.34 30.43
N ILE A 562 13.57 25.82 29.22
CA ILE A 562 14.38 25.50 28.03
C ILE A 562 15.74 26.17 28.16
N THR A 563 15.77 27.47 28.49
CA THR A 563 17.02 28.19 28.67
C THR A 563 17.83 27.67 29.87
N MET A 564 17.13 27.27 30.95
CA MET A 564 17.83 26.64 32.09
C MET A 564 18.47 25.31 31.72
N LEU A 565 17.79 24.48 30.89
CA LEU A 565 18.36 23.24 30.38
C LEU A 565 19.59 23.50 29.50
N LYS A 566 19.54 24.53 28.62
CA LYS A 566 20.67 24.93 27.78
C LYS A 566 21.87 25.37 28.63
N ILE A 567 21.67 26.19 29.65
CA ILE A 567 22.71 26.60 30.58
C ILE A 567 23.34 25.40 31.28
N ALA A 568 22.52 24.52 31.84
CA ALA A 568 22.96 23.29 32.50
C ALA A 568 23.81 22.41 31.57
N ASN A 569 23.36 22.26 30.32
CA ASN A 569 24.08 21.49 29.29
C ASN A 569 25.43 22.10 28.93
N ILE A 570 25.54 23.45 28.87
CA ILE A 570 26.82 24.11 28.63
C ILE A 570 27.77 23.90 29.81
N TYR A 571 27.29 24.04 31.04
CA TYR A 571 28.14 23.75 32.22
C TYR A 571 28.62 22.29 32.22
N LYS A 572 27.78 21.34 31.80
CA LYS A 572 28.17 19.93 31.61
C LYS A 572 29.29 19.81 30.55
N LEU A 573 29.12 20.43 29.37
CA LEU A 573 30.10 20.39 28.28
C LEU A 573 31.42 21.04 28.62
N THR A 574 31.40 22.11 29.43
CA THR A 574 32.59 22.83 29.88
C THR A 574 33.23 22.24 31.15
N GLY A 575 32.72 21.09 31.64
CA GLY A 575 33.24 20.37 32.79
C GLY A 575 32.92 21.00 34.16
N ASN A 576 32.08 22.04 34.20
CA ASN A 576 31.66 22.65 35.48
C ASN A 576 30.49 21.86 36.08
N ASN A 577 30.79 20.66 36.54
CA ASN A 577 29.81 19.68 37.02
C ASN A 577 28.96 20.23 38.19
N THR A 578 29.54 21.01 39.08
CA THR A 578 28.84 21.59 40.26
C THR A 578 27.72 22.54 39.81
N LYS A 579 28.03 23.44 38.88
CA LYS A 579 27.02 24.35 38.32
C LYS A 579 26.00 23.61 37.46
N ALA A 580 26.43 22.63 36.66
CA ALA A 580 25.52 21.80 35.87
C ALA A 580 24.45 21.11 36.75
N LEU A 581 24.89 20.45 37.83
CA LEU A 581 23.98 19.82 38.79
C LEU A 581 23.02 20.81 39.43
N SER A 582 23.51 21.97 39.85
CA SER A 582 22.67 23.02 40.46
C SER A 582 21.55 23.49 39.50
N PHE A 583 21.87 23.68 38.21
CA PHE A 583 20.89 24.10 37.23
C PHE A 583 19.92 22.98 36.87
N TYR A 584 20.36 21.70 36.79
CA TYR A 584 19.46 20.56 36.64
C TYR A 584 18.50 20.42 37.83
N ASP A 585 19.01 20.59 39.05
CA ASP A 585 18.17 20.52 40.26
C ASP A 585 17.12 21.64 40.29
N LYS A 586 17.54 22.86 39.93
CA LYS A 586 16.62 24.00 39.80
C LYS A 586 15.53 23.70 38.74
N LEU A 587 15.92 23.19 37.57
CA LEU A 587 15.00 22.81 36.52
C LEU A 587 14.03 21.72 36.98
N LEU A 588 14.53 20.67 37.63
CA LEU A 588 13.71 19.56 38.14
C LEU A 588 12.81 19.97 39.32
N SER A 589 13.15 21.03 40.06
CA SER A 589 12.22 21.59 41.03
C SER A 589 11.00 22.26 40.40
N MET A 590 11.16 22.77 39.16
CA MET A 590 10.12 23.45 38.38
C MET A 590 9.39 22.46 37.44
N ASP A 591 10.06 21.41 37.02
CA ASP A 591 9.54 20.37 36.11
C ASP A 591 10.01 18.98 36.53
N LYS A 592 9.26 18.35 37.42
CA LYS A 592 9.57 17.03 37.99
C LYS A 592 9.47 15.89 36.97
N ASN A 593 8.98 16.16 35.77
CA ASN A 593 8.76 15.14 34.73
C ASN A 593 9.58 15.43 33.46
N ASN A 594 10.71 16.09 33.57
CA ASN A 594 11.61 16.40 32.48
C ASN A 594 12.65 15.26 32.28
N PRO A 595 12.51 14.37 31.30
CA PRO A 595 13.41 13.23 31.12
C PRO A 595 14.82 13.68 30.72
N ASP A 596 14.97 14.74 29.90
CA ASP A 596 16.27 15.23 29.45
C ASP A 596 17.09 15.78 30.59
N ALA A 597 16.45 16.47 31.54
CA ALA A 597 17.11 16.98 32.73
C ALA A 597 17.60 15.82 33.62
N TYR A 598 16.79 14.80 33.86
CA TYR A 598 17.24 13.61 34.60
C TYR A 598 18.35 12.88 33.88
N PHE A 599 18.23 12.66 32.57
CA PHE A 599 19.25 11.98 31.79
C PHE A 599 20.60 12.69 31.87
N ASN A 600 20.61 14.00 31.57
CA ASN A 600 21.83 14.77 31.58
C ASN A 600 22.42 14.93 32.99
N LYS A 601 21.58 15.02 34.03
CA LYS A 601 22.04 15.01 35.45
C LYS A 601 22.68 13.65 35.76
N GLY A 602 22.08 12.55 35.35
CA GLY A 602 22.61 11.21 35.50
C GLY A 602 23.98 11.04 34.86
N LEU A 603 24.17 11.58 33.64
CA LEU A 603 25.47 11.56 32.96
C LEU A 603 26.56 12.34 33.75
N VAL A 604 26.22 13.50 34.32
CA VAL A 604 27.17 14.27 35.15
C VAL A 604 27.56 13.49 36.40
N LEU A 605 26.59 12.86 37.07
CA LEU A 605 26.80 12.03 38.27
C LEU A 605 27.65 10.79 37.96
N ALA A 606 27.37 10.12 36.85
CA ALA A 606 28.14 8.96 36.40
C ALA A 606 29.60 9.33 36.09
N ASN A 607 29.84 10.48 35.44
CA ASN A 607 31.18 10.99 35.19
C ASN A 607 31.92 11.32 36.49
N GLN A 608 31.23 11.70 37.55
CA GLN A 608 31.78 11.89 38.88
C GLN A 608 31.92 10.58 39.68
N LYS A 609 31.65 9.43 39.06
CA LYS A 609 31.62 8.09 39.67
C LYS A 609 30.56 7.91 40.78
N ASN A 610 29.61 8.84 40.87
CA ASN A 610 28.43 8.67 41.73
C ASN A 610 27.36 7.87 41.04
N TYR A 611 27.63 6.56 40.88
CA TYR A 611 26.77 5.64 40.11
C TYR A 611 25.41 5.41 40.76
N ASP A 612 25.32 5.50 42.11
CA ASP A 612 24.05 5.29 42.83
C ASP A 612 23.00 6.34 42.50
N ASP A 613 23.39 7.60 42.49
CA ASP A 613 22.50 8.69 42.14
C ASP A 613 22.30 8.85 40.63
N ALA A 614 23.28 8.44 39.83
CA ALA A 614 23.16 8.36 38.38
C ALA A 614 22.09 7.33 37.99
N ILE A 615 22.11 6.11 38.58
CA ILE A 615 21.14 5.07 38.39
C ILE A 615 19.72 5.56 38.67
N LYS A 616 19.51 6.23 39.83
CA LYS A 616 18.18 6.78 40.17
C LYS A 616 17.69 7.77 39.10
N CYS A 617 18.59 8.56 38.57
CA CYS A 617 18.27 9.53 37.51
C CYS A 617 17.85 8.78 36.23
N PHE A 618 18.61 7.79 35.79
CA PHE A 618 18.29 7.03 34.58
C PHE A 618 17.04 6.15 34.76
N GLU A 619 16.83 5.55 35.94
CA GLU A 619 15.58 4.85 36.25
C GLU A 619 14.37 5.79 36.16
N ARG A 620 14.54 7.05 36.60
CA ARG A 620 13.47 8.05 36.44
C ARG A 620 13.21 8.37 34.98
N VAL A 621 14.24 8.40 34.12
CA VAL A 621 14.08 8.59 32.68
C VAL A 621 13.22 7.50 32.08
N ILE A 622 13.54 6.22 32.33
CA ILE A 622 12.76 5.10 31.76
C ILE A 622 11.32 5.00 32.32
N GLN A 623 11.09 5.48 33.56
CA GLN A 623 9.73 5.63 34.08
C GLN A 623 8.92 6.69 33.33
N LEU A 624 9.56 7.78 32.90
CA LEU A 624 8.93 8.89 32.19
C LEU A 624 8.82 8.61 30.68
N THR A 625 9.81 7.94 30.13
CA THR A 625 9.95 7.66 28.70
C THR A 625 10.53 6.24 28.53
N PRO A 626 9.67 5.19 28.54
CA PRO A 626 10.12 3.80 28.50
C PRO A 626 10.87 3.40 27.23
N ASP A 627 10.75 4.16 26.17
CA ASP A 627 11.38 3.96 24.86
C ASP A 627 12.63 4.84 24.65
N TYR A 628 13.30 5.26 25.73
CA TYR A 628 14.53 6.07 25.68
C TYR A 628 15.79 5.17 25.74
N PRO A 629 16.37 4.74 24.57
CA PRO A 629 17.41 3.70 24.54
C PRO A 629 18.63 4.07 25.36
N TYR A 630 19.11 5.31 25.26
CA TYR A 630 20.34 5.74 25.94
C TYR A 630 20.25 5.71 27.48
N ALA A 631 19.04 5.74 28.05
CA ALA A 631 18.90 5.56 29.50
C ALA A 631 19.18 4.11 29.92
N TYR A 632 18.74 3.13 29.15
CA TYR A 632 19.07 1.72 29.36
C TYR A 632 20.56 1.44 29.20
N TYR A 633 21.18 2.02 28.17
CA TYR A 633 22.61 1.92 27.98
C TYR A 633 23.38 2.49 29.18
N SER A 634 22.97 3.70 29.64
CA SER A 634 23.61 4.37 30.76
C SER A 634 23.41 3.63 32.10
N LEU A 635 22.26 2.97 32.27
CA LEU A 635 22.03 2.05 33.40
C LEU A 635 22.97 0.85 33.32
N GLY A 636 23.06 0.19 32.16
CA GLY A 636 24.00 -0.92 31.94
C GLY A 636 25.42 -0.52 32.28
N MET A 637 25.90 0.60 31.76
CA MET A 637 27.23 1.17 32.07
C MET A 637 27.41 1.44 33.57
N SER A 638 26.42 2.01 34.22
CA SER A 638 26.51 2.35 35.64
C SER A 638 26.56 1.12 36.53
N TYR A 639 25.80 0.07 36.23
CA TYR A 639 25.84 -1.21 36.94
C TYR A 639 27.15 -1.98 36.64
N GLU A 640 27.65 -1.96 35.40
CA GLU A 640 28.94 -2.48 35.03
C GLU A 640 30.07 -1.86 35.87
N GLN A 641 30.09 -0.56 36.00
CA GLN A 641 31.08 0.15 36.81
C GLN A 641 30.93 -0.10 38.32
N LYS A 642 29.79 -0.51 38.80
CA LYS A 642 29.54 -0.94 40.17
C LYS A 642 29.90 -2.41 40.39
N GLY A 643 30.24 -3.18 39.35
CA GLY A 643 30.51 -4.60 39.40
C GLY A 643 29.29 -5.52 39.46
N ASP A 644 28.08 -4.98 39.20
CA ASP A 644 26.84 -5.75 39.12
C ASP A 644 26.61 -6.20 37.67
N SER A 645 27.35 -7.22 37.26
CA SER A 645 27.32 -7.75 35.90
C SER A 645 25.92 -8.26 35.50
N ALA A 646 25.15 -8.80 36.46
CA ALA A 646 23.82 -9.35 36.18
C ALA A 646 22.84 -8.22 35.73
N LYS A 647 22.81 -7.12 36.46
CA LYS A 647 21.98 -5.98 36.10
C LYS A 647 22.55 -5.23 34.88
N ALA A 648 23.86 -5.18 34.73
CA ALA A 648 24.44 -4.60 33.53
C ALA A 648 23.97 -5.32 32.26
N LEU A 649 24.01 -6.67 32.28
CA LEU A 649 23.51 -7.50 31.19
C LEU A 649 22.02 -7.28 30.93
N GLU A 650 21.19 -7.25 31.99
CA GLU A 650 19.76 -6.98 31.87
C GLU A 650 19.48 -5.69 31.08
N TYR A 651 20.13 -4.60 31.46
CA TYR A 651 19.92 -3.29 30.82
C TYR A 651 20.54 -3.21 29.43
N TYR A 652 21.66 -3.87 29.16
CA TYR A 652 22.22 -3.95 27.81
C TYR A 652 21.33 -4.75 26.86
N TYR A 653 20.69 -5.80 27.32
CA TYR A 653 19.69 -6.53 26.53
C TYR A 653 18.46 -5.67 26.22
N LEU A 654 17.94 -4.94 27.22
CA LEU A 654 16.85 -4.00 27.01
C LEU A 654 17.22 -2.91 26.00
N TYR A 655 18.43 -2.35 26.11
CA TYR A 655 18.95 -1.40 25.13
C TYR A 655 19.00 -2.02 23.73
N SER A 656 19.53 -3.23 23.59
CA SER A 656 19.66 -3.89 22.29
C SER A 656 18.32 -4.19 21.61
N GLY A 657 17.24 -4.23 22.38
CA GLY A 657 15.87 -4.37 21.85
C GLY A 657 15.26 -3.07 21.35
N LEU A 658 15.80 -1.93 21.79
CA LEU A 658 15.28 -0.58 21.46
C LEU A 658 16.13 0.16 20.43
N GLU A 659 17.47 -0.09 20.42
CA GLU A 659 18.42 0.59 19.54
C GLU A 659 18.34 0.05 18.12
N LYS A 660 18.42 0.96 17.14
CA LYS A 660 18.34 0.65 15.71
C LYS A 660 19.66 0.86 14.96
N ASP A 661 20.61 1.59 15.56
CA ASP A 661 21.92 1.84 14.96
C ASP A 661 22.80 0.57 15.07
N GLU A 662 23.15 -0.01 13.92
CA GLU A 662 23.96 -1.23 13.88
C GLU A 662 25.33 -1.07 14.53
N THR A 663 25.95 0.10 14.45
CA THR A 663 27.27 0.35 15.03
C THR A 663 27.18 0.35 16.55
N MET A 664 26.17 1.01 17.10
CA MET A 664 25.89 1.02 18.54
C MET A 664 25.50 -0.37 19.05
N LEU A 665 24.62 -1.07 18.30
CA LEU A 665 24.23 -2.46 18.61
C LEU A 665 25.43 -3.41 18.66
N ASN A 666 26.35 -3.31 17.70
CA ASN A 666 27.54 -4.15 17.67
C ASN A 666 28.47 -3.88 18.86
N SER A 667 28.62 -2.62 19.25
CA SER A 667 29.37 -2.22 20.44
C SER A 667 28.79 -2.85 21.72
N VAL A 668 27.46 -2.82 21.86
CA VAL A 668 26.79 -3.37 23.05
C VAL A 668 26.80 -4.90 23.03
N LYS A 669 26.61 -5.53 21.89
CA LYS A 669 26.74 -7.00 21.75
C LYS A 669 28.11 -7.50 22.16
N GLN A 670 29.18 -6.71 21.86
CA GLN A 670 30.52 -7.07 22.35
C GLN A 670 30.59 -6.93 23.87
N LYS A 671 30.05 -5.86 24.47
CA LYS A 671 29.99 -5.71 25.92
C LYS A 671 29.19 -6.82 26.61
N ILE A 672 28.07 -7.23 26.03
CA ILE A 672 27.28 -8.37 26.54
C ILE A 672 28.15 -9.63 26.56
N LYS A 673 28.81 -9.92 25.45
CA LYS A 673 29.68 -11.09 25.32
C LYS A 673 30.86 -11.06 26.33
N ASP A 674 31.42 -9.87 26.54
CA ASP A 674 32.55 -9.69 27.51
C ASP A 674 32.08 -9.89 28.97
N LEU A 675 30.81 -9.62 29.27
CA LEU A 675 30.24 -9.81 30.60
C LEU A 675 29.67 -11.22 30.84
N GLU A 676 29.35 -11.94 29.77
CA GLU A 676 28.89 -13.33 29.85
C GLU A 676 30.04 -14.35 29.98
N GLY A 677 31.29 -13.94 29.76
CA GLY A 677 32.49 -14.74 29.96
C GLY A 677 33.11 -15.32 28.79
#